data_1ac5687dadf7c957abc165ac4fad34d7
#
_entry.id   1ac5687dadf7c957abc165ac4fad34d7
#
_cell.length_a   1.000
_cell.length_b   1.000
_cell.length_c   1.000
_cell.angle_alpha   90.00
_cell.angle_beta   90.00
_cell.angle_gamma   90.00
#
_symmetry.space_group_name_H-M   'P 1'
#
loop_
_entity.id
_entity.type
_entity.pdbx_description
1 polymer ?
#
loop_
_entity_poly.entity_id
_entity_poly.type
_entity_poly.pdbx_seq_one_letter_code
_entity_poly.pdbx_strand_id
1 'polypeptide(L)'
;MSPQCFICSLLCWKLQTSLQHPETRKRGWIKERILKMASMFRSEEMYLRQLFLQVESAYCCVAELGELGLVQFRDLNANVNNFQRRFVNEVRRCESLERVLRFLESEMGEEILPVISGKYPETPPPREMIDLETVLEKLEGELEEANQNLQALKQNFLELTELKHLLKKTQDFFETETNLPDDFFSEDTSGLLELRSTPAAVAAKLGFIAGVIKRERLVPFERLLWRACRGNIYLKFSEMDTPLEDPITKEEMKKNVFIIFYQGEQLRQKIKKICDGFRATVYPCSESAGERREVAAGVNTRIEDLNTVITQTESHRQGLLKEASANLWAWGIKVRKMKAIYHILNSCNIDVTQQCVIAEIWFPVVDILRIKRALNQGMERSGSTISPILTAIQTKLDPPTFNRTNKFTAGFQAIVDAYGVGNYREINPAPFTIITFPFLFAVMFGDCGHGAVMLGFALWMISNEKSFLAQKSKNEIWNIFFGGRYLILLMSIFSIYTGFIYNDCFSKSFNIFGSSWRVRPMYNNGVWTDEIVHDNGFLQLNPKTRGVYSGNPYPFGIDPIWNIAINKLTFLNSYKMKMSVIIGITHMVFGVVLSLFNHIYFKQTTNIVLQFIPEMIFIISLFGYLVFMIIFKWCRFNVNNVQNAPSILIHFINMFMFSYDDSTNRPLYEHQQEVQTFLVIFALIAIPWMLLIQPFIIRAKHQKAQDKLASSSLSESPTGDIEVEIMDSNHSEKTNQEVDSSGGHGGHDHGEFNFGDICVHQAIHTIEYCLGCISNTASYLRLWALSLAHAQLSEVLWTLLFSQGFKMTGWIGLIGIFVLFTVFAALTIAILLIMEGLSAFLHALRLHWVEFQNKFYSGSGCSFAPFSFKTIIERNEE
;
A
#
# COMPACT_ATOMS: atom_id res chain seq x y z
N MET A 1 -20.11 24.53 -4.85
CA MET A 1 -19.59 24.70 -3.48
C MET A 1 -20.59 25.53 -2.70
N SER A 2 -21.14 25.01 -1.64
CA SER A 2 -22.13 25.76 -0.87
C SER A 2 -21.46 26.88 -0.08
N PRO A 3 -22.10 28.05 0.04
CA PRO A 3 -21.61 29.19 0.83
C PRO A 3 -21.35 28.85 2.30
N GLN A 4 -21.90 27.75 2.77
CA GLN A 4 -21.78 27.30 4.17
C GLN A 4 -20.35 26.92 4.59
N CYS A 5 -19.51 26.37 3.68
CA CYS A 5 -18.11 26.07 4.00
C CYS A 5 -17.25 27.33 4.19
N PHE A 6 -17.52 28.37 3.40
CA PHE A 6 -16.80 29.64 3.52
C PHE A 6 -17.17 30.38 4.79
N ILE A 7 -18.45 30.34 5.16
CA ILE A 7 -18.99 30.95 6.38
C ILE A 7 -18.46 30.20 7.63
N CYS A 8 -18.34 28.89 7.60
CA CYS A 8 -17.72 28.11 8.68
C CYS A 8 -16.24 28.46 8.91
N SER A 9 -15.46 28.68 7.84
CA SER A 9 -14.06 29.09 7.97
C SER A 9 -13.93 30.51 8.51
N LEU A 10 -14.76 31.44 8.07
CA LEU A 10 -14.80 32.82 8.55
C LEU A 10 -15.32 32.93 9.99
N LEU A 11 -16.31 32.13 10.37
CA LEU A 11 -16.81 32.06 11.74
C LEU A 11 -15.76 31.46 12.70
N CYS A 12 -15.02 30.43 12.27
CA CYS A 12 -13.88 29.89 13.03
C CYS A 12 -12.79 30.95 13.25
N TRP A 13 -12.49 31.76 12.23
CA TRP A 13 -11.50 32.84 12.36
C TRP A 13 -11.96 33.95 13.33
N LYS A 14 -13.20 34.44 13.21
CA LYS A 14 -13.77 35.46 14.10
C LYS A 14 -13.90 34.99 15.55
N LEU A 15 -14.16 33.70 15.77
CA LEU A 15 -14.25 33.11 17.09
C LEU A 15 -12.87 32.86 17.71
N GLN A 16 -11.85 32.56 16.92
CA GLN A 16 -10.48 32.35 17.39
C GLN A 16 -9.79 33.64 17.84
N THR A 17 -10.10 34.77 17.22
CA THR A 17 -9.60 36.10 17.60
C THR A 17 -10.37 36.70 18.82
N SER A 18 -11.62 36.31 19.03
CA SER A 18 -12.49 36.79 20.12
C SER A 18 -12.26 36.06 21.47
N LEU A 19 -11.52 34.93 21.48
CA LEU A 19 -11.40 34.04 22.62
C LEU A 19 -10.17 34.30 23.53
N GLN A 20 -9.50 35.42 23.41
CA GLN A 20 -8.36 35.77 24.29
C GLN A 20 -8.73 36.38 25.66
N HIS A 21 -10.03 36.47 26.00
CA HIS A 21 -10.47 36.95 27.35
C HIS A 21 -11.20 35.86 28.13
N PRO A 22 -10.89 35.66 29.42
CA PRO A 22 -11.45 34.60 30.25
C PRO A 22 -12.74 35.04 30.98
N GLU A 23 -13.92 34.69 30.45
CA GLU A 23 -15.11 34.64 31.32
C GLU A 23 -16.21 33.68 30.82
N THR A 24 -16.68 32.89 31.78
CA THR A 24 -17.95 32.18 31.99
C THR A 24 -18.12 30.73 31.55
N ARG A 25 -18.50 29.95 32.51
CA ARG A 25 -18.68 28.46 32.54
C ARG A 25 -19.64 27.85 31.52
N LYS A 26 -20.52 28.63 30.88
CA LYS A 26 -21.39 28.16 29.76
C LYS A 26 -20.66 28.14 28.40
N ARG A 27 -19.54 28.84 28.27
CA ARG A 27 -18.71 28.87 27.06
C ARG A 27 -17.77 27.65 26.93
N GLY A 28 -17.58 26.88 27.96
CA GLY A 28 -16.67 25.72 27.97
C GLY A 28 -17.07 24.64 26.97
N TRP A 29 -18.36 24.30 26.87
CA TRP A 29 -18.84 23.26 25.98
C TRP A 29 -18.81 23.62 24.49
N ILE A 30 -19.08 24.89 24.19
CA ILE A 30 -18.95 25.42 22.83
C ILE A 30 -17.48 25.53 22.44
N LYS A 31 -16.60 25.93 23.36
CA LYS A 31 -15.15 26.03 23.18
C LYS A 31 -14.55 24.65 22.89
N GLU A 32 -14.99 23.60 23.58
CA GLU A 32 -14.52 22.25 23.38
C GLU A 32 -14.97 21.65 22.02
N ARG A 33 -16.20 21.94 21.58
CA ARG A 33 -16.66 21.57 20.24
C ARG A 33 -15.95 22.33 19.12
N ILE A 34 -15.72 23.62 19.31
CA ILE A 34 -14.98 24.45 18.33
C ILE A 34 -13.51 24.03 18.27
N LEU A 35 -12.88 23.71 19.40
CA LEU A 35 -11.53 23.16 19.44
C LEU A 35 -11.45 21.79 18.75
N LYS A 36 -12.44 20.93 18.92
CA LYS A 36 -12.54 19.66 18.16
C LYS A 36 -12.73 19.88 16.66
N MET A 37 -13.52 20.89 16.26
CA MET A 37 -13.66 21.24 14.84
C MET A 37 -12.39 21.90 14.29
N ALA A 38 -11.71 22.72 15.05
CA ALA A 38 -10.45 23.34 14.65
C ALA A 38 -9.30 22.34 14.55
N SER A 39 -9.29 21.29 15.37
CA SER A 39 -8.31 20.18 15.27
C SER A 39 -8.50 19.34 14.00
N MET A 40 -9.68 19.32 13.42
CA MET A 40 -9.97 18.61 12.17
C MET A 40 -9.29 19.27 10.95
N PHE A 41 -9.07 20.57 11.00
CA PHE A 41 -8.43 21.35 9.93
C PHE A 41 -6.92 21.51 10.09
N ARG A 42 -6.36 21.21 11.25
CA ARG A 42 -4.92 21.28 11.53
C ARG A 42 -4.49 20.06 12.33
N SER A 43 -3.19 19.74 12.27
CA SER A 43 -2.62 18.69 13.11
C SER A 43 -2.83 18.97 14.60
N GLU A 44 -2.87 17.91 15.41
CA GLU A 44 -3.00 18.07 16.87
C GLU A 44 -1.75 18.71 17.48
N GLU A 45 -1.93 19.40 18.61
CA GLU A 45 -0.81 19.94 19.39
C GLU A 45 -0.04 18.80 20.04
N MET A 46 1.28 18.81 19.84
CA MET A 46 2.20 17.80 20.37
C MET A 46 3.07 18.42 21.44
N TYR A 47 3.32 17.64 22.49
CA TYR A 47 4.28 18.00 23.54
C TYR A 47 5.43 17.02 23.56
N LEU A 48 6.66 17.55 23.69
CA LEU A 48 7.82 16.78 24.09
C LEU A 48 7.96 16.85 25.59
N ARG A 49 8.02 15.69 26.22
CA ARG A 49 8.28 15.58 27.65
C ARG A 49 9.32 14.55 27.92
N GLN A 50 10.10 14.80 28.96
CA GLN A 50 11.03 13.86 29.52
C GLN A 50 10.31 13.00 30.55
N LEU A 51 10.41 11.71 30.39
CA LEU A 51 9.81 10.71 31.24
C LEU A 51 10.91 10.07 32.07
N PHE A 52 10.78 10.17 33.37
CA PHE A 52 11.66 9.50 34.35
C PHE A 52 10.93 8.30 34.91
N LEU A 53 11.52 7.12 34.71
CA LEU A 53 11.01 5.84 35.20
C LEU A 53 12.05 5.16 36.09
N GLN A 54 11.63 4.48 37.13
CA GLN A 54 12.49 3.57 37.87
C GLN A 54 12.79 2.35 36.99
N VAL A 55 14.00 1.82 37.03
CA VAL A 55 14.44 0.69 36.18
C VAL A 55 13.53 -0.52 36.34
N GLU A 56 13.05 -0.81 37.56
CA GLU A 56 12.14 -1.94 37.83
C GLU A 56 10.75 -1.77 37.21
N SER A 57 10.22 -0.52 37.16
CA SER A 57 8.90 -0.22 36.61
C SER A 57 8.93 0.09 35.11
N ALA A 58 10.12 0.34 34.55
CA ALA A 58 10.26 0.81 33.15
C ALA A 58 9.65 -0.15 32.14
N TYR A 59 9.85 -1.45 32.28
CA TYR A 59 9.28 -2.46 31.40
C TYR A 59 7.74 -2.42 31.42
N CYS A 60 7.12 -2.43 32.59
CA CYS A 60 5.67 -2.41 32.72
C CYS A 60 5.05 -1.10 32.25
N CYS A 61 5.72 0.04 32.52
CA CYS A 61 5.25 1.33 32.03
C CYS A 61 5.32 1.46 30.50
N VAL A 62 6.41 1.00 29.88
CA VAL A 62 6.53 0.97 28.42
C VAL A 62 5.52 -0.01 27.79
N ALA A 63 5.25 -1.14 28.46
CA ALA A 63 4.23 -2.09 28.03
C ALA A 63 2.84 -1.46 27.99
N GLU A 64 2.42 -0.75 29.04
CA GLU A 64 1.14 -0.06 29.09
C GLU A 64 1.04 1.07 28.05
N LEU A 65 2.14 1.80 27.82
CA LEU A 65 2.19 2.81 26.75
C LEU A 65 2.07 2.18 25.37
N GLY A 66 2.64 1.00 25.16
CA GLY A 66 2.51 0.23 23.90
C GLY A 66 1.08 -0.29 23.64
N GLU A 67 0.35 -0.70 24.68
CA GLU A 67 -1.06 -1.05 24.58
C GLU A 67 -1.93 0.18 24.29
N LEU A 68 -1.59 1.33 24.86
CA LEU A 68 -2.30 2.58 24.60
C LEU A 68 -2.08 3.11 23.17
N GLY A 69 -0.86 2.97 22.63
CA GLY A 69 -0.51 3.32 21.25
C GLY A 69 -0.59 4.81 20.91
N LEU A 70 -0.32 5.72 21.87
CA LEU A 70 -0.45 7.17 21.70
C LEU A 70 0.87 7.93 21.91
N VAL A 71 1.97 7.23 22.09
CA VAL A 71 3.27 7.81 22.46
C VAL A 71 4.33 7.41 21.45
N GLN A 72 5.08 8.38 20.94
CA GLN A 72 6.28 8.15 20.14
C GLN A 72 7.52 8.40 21.01
N PHE A 73 8.39 7.40 21.09
CA PHE A 73 9.68 7.51 21.77
C PHE A 73 10.74 8.08 20.82
N ARG A 74 11.57 8.97 21.33
CA ARG A 74 12.74 9.48 20.63
C ARG A 74 13.96 8.65 21.01
N ASP A 75 14.76 8.28 20.02
CA ASP A 75 16.03 7.57 20.26
C ASP A 75 17.08 8.56 20.76
N LEU A 76 17.45 8.45 22.04
CA LEU A 76 18.50 9.24 22.68
C LEU A 76 19.90 8.64 22.45
N ASN A 77 19.97 7.40 22.00
CA ASN A 77 21.20 6.64 21.78
C ASN A 77 21.54 6.46 20.29
N ALA A 78 21.10 7.36 19.43
CA ALA A 78 21.34 7.27 17.99
C ALA A 78 22.84 7.18 17.63
N ASN A 79 23.72 7.79 18.45
CA ASN A 79 25.17 7.79 18.26
C ASN A 79 25.87 6.55 18.82
N VAL A 80 25.14 5.71 19.58
CA VAL A 80 25.70 4.50 20.20
C VAL A 80 25.45 3.31 19.28
N ASN A 81 26.50 2.54 19.02
CA ASN A 81 26.40 1.35 18.18
C ASN A 81 25.38 0.36 18.79
N ASN A 82 24.55 -0.23 17.94
CA ASN A 82 23.49 -1.14 18.36
C ASN A 82 23.98 -2.29 19.25
N PHE A 83 25.23 -2.75 19.07
CA PHE A 83 25.85 -3.82 19.89
C PHE A 83 26.29 -3.38 21.29
N GLN A 84 26.36 -2.10 21.57
CA GLN A 84 26.78 -1.54 22.86
C GLN A 84 25.61 -1.08 23.72
N ARG A 85 24.38 -1.22 23.24
CA ARG A 85 23.17 -0.88 23.99
C ARG A 85 22.91 -1.89 25.09
N ARG A 86 22.32 -1.44 26.20
CA ARG A 86 22.22 -2.22 27.45
C ARG A 86 21.38 -3.50 27.34
N PHE A 87 20.25 -3.46 26.64
CA PHE A 87 19.32 -4.59 26.50
C PHE A 87 19.51 -5.39 25.22
N VAL A 88 20.72 -5.41 24.66
CA VAL A 88 21.01 -6.19 23.44
C VAL A 88 20.88 -7.69 23.69
N ASN A 89 21.27 -8.16 24.88
CA ASN A 89 21.17 -9.57 25.19
C ASN A 89 19.72 -10.05 25.27
N GLU A 90 18.83 -9.25 25.86
CA GLU A 90 17.40 -9.54 25.94
C GLU A 90 16.75 -9.53 24.55
N VAL A 91 17.16 -8.61 23.70
CA VAL A 91 16.70 -8.61 22.29
C VAL A 91 17.17 -9.87 21.56
N ARG A 92 18.43 -10.28 21.73
CA ARG A 92 18.95 -11.54 21.13
C ARG A 92 18.23 -12.77 21.65
N ARG A 93 17.89 -12.80 22.94
CA ARG A 93 17.07 -13.88 23.52
C ARG A 93 15.70 -13.93 22.87
N CYS A 94 15.03 -12.79 22.71
CA CYS A 94 13.77 -12.72 21.98
C CYS A 94 13.89 -13.17 20.51
N GLU A 95 15.01 -12.84 19.84
CA GLU A 95 15.29 -13.30 18.48
C GLU A 95 15.54 -14.80 18.40
N SER A 96 16.19 -15.38 19.41
CA SER A 96 16.32 -16.84 19.52
C SER A 96 14.96 -17.50 19.67
N LEU A 97 14.09 -16.96 20.53
CA LEU A 97 12.72 -17.46 20.68
C LEU A 97 11.89 -17.34 19.38
N GLU A 98 12.02 -16.23 18.66
CA GLU A 98 11.40 -16.11 17.34
C GLU A 98 11.91 -17.14 16.33
N ARG A 99 13.19 -17.48 16.37
CA ARG A 99 13.78 -18.55 15.53
C ARG A 99 13.16 -19.90 15.86
N VAL A 100 13.03 -20.23 17.14
CA VAL A 100 12.40 -21.49 17.60
C VAL A 100 10.93 -21.53 17.16
N LEU A 101 10.19 -20.45 17.32
CA LEU A 101 8.80 -20.38 16.88
C LEU A 101 8.64 -20.58 15.36
N ARG A 102 9.52 -19.99 14.55
CA ARG A 102 9.54 -20.22 13.08
C ARG A 102 9.90 -21.65 12.72
N PHE A 103 10.81 -22.27 13.49
CA PHE A 103 11.13 -23.69 13.33
C PHE A 103 9.89 -24.55 13.60
N LEU A 104 9.17 -24.29 14.69
CA LEU A 104 7.92 -25.00 15.01
C LEU A 104 6.84 -24.77 13.94
N GLU A 105 6.70 -23.55 13.40
CA GLU A 105 5.80 -23.26 12.28
C GLU A 105 6.16 -24.04 11.01
N SER A 106 7.45 -24.14 10.67
CA SER A 106 7.91 -24.87 9.50
C SER A 106 7.69 -26.36 9.61
N GLU A 107 7.82 -26.93 10.82
CA GLU A 107 7.60 -28.35 11.10
C GLU A 107 6.12 -28.74 11.13
N MET A 108 5.23 -27.80 11.45
CA MET A 108 3.78 -28.04 11.40
C MET A 108 3.24 -28.11 9.97
N GLY A 109 3.87 -27.41 9.01
CA GLY A 109 3.44 -27.39 7.62
C GLY A 109 2.01 -26.84 7.45
N GLU A 110 1.34 -27.22 6.35
CA GLU A 110 -0.05 -26.81 6.06
C GLU A 110 -1.10 -27.68 6.77
N GLU A 111 -0.70 -28.82 7.35
CA GLU A 111 -1.61 -29.81 7.92
C GLU A 111 -2.16 -29.41 9.30
N ILE A 112 -1.38 -28.70 10.11
CA ILE A 112 -1.74 -28.31 11.47
C ILE A 112 -1.81 -26.77 11.54
N LEU A 113 -3.02 -26.22 11.46
CA LEU A 113 -3.20 -24.78 11.57
C LEU A 113 -3.13 -24.32 13.04
N PRO A 114 -2.41 -23.25 13.35
CA PRO A 114 -2.38 -22.68 14.70
C PRO A 114 -3.75 -22.17 15.11
N VAL A 115 -4.14 -22.43 16.33
CA VAL A 115 -5.42 -21.96 16.89
C VAL A 115 -5.33 -20.46 17.15
N ILE A 116 -6.00 -19.65 16.33
CA ILE A 116 -6.08 -18.20 16.48
C ILE A 116 -7.14 -17.88 17.53
N SER A 117 -6.72 -17.40 18.71
CA SER A 117 -7.61 -16.85 19.72
C SER A 117 -8.00 -15.43 19.31
N GLY A 118 -9.30 -15.12 19.26
CA GLY A 118 -9.79 -13.81 18.81
C GLY A 118 -9.40 -12.60 19.69
N LYS A 119 -8.76 -12.83 20.83
CA LYS A 119 -8.30 -11.78 21.76
C LYS A 119 -6.79 -11.83 21.89
N TYR A 120 -6.12 -10.70 21.63
CA TYR A 120 -4.67 -10.61 21.82
C TYR A 120 -4.28 -10.83 23.28
N PRO A 121 -3.26 -11.66 23.56
CA PRO A 121 -2.76 -11.88 24.91
C PRO A 121 -2.19 -10.59 25.51
N GLU A 122 -2.35 -10.43 26.82
CA GLU A 122 -1.75 -9.32 27.54
C GLU A 122 -0.22 -9.40 27.50
N THR A 123 0.44 -8.28 27.77
CA THR A 123 1.90 -8.20 27.78
C THR A 123 2.45 -9.00 28.95
N PRO A 124 3.32 -9.99 28.73
CA PRO A 124 3.87 -10.81 29.79
C PRO A 124 4.84 -10.01 30.69
N PRO A 125 4.93 -10.31 31.99
CA PRO A 125 5.96 -9.76 32.85
C PRO A 125 7.34 -10.31 32.46
N PRO A 126 8.45 -9.65 32.81
CA PRO A 126 9.80 -10.07 32.41
C PRO A 126 10.18 -11.49 32.86
N ARG A 127 9.59 -11.99 33.97
CA ARG A 127 9.83 -13.34 34.48
C ARG A 127 9.25 -14.42 33.56
N GLU A 128 8.13 -14.17 32.94
CA GLU A 128 7.48 -15.12 32.03
C GLU A 128 8.32 -15.38 30.77
N MET A 129 9.29 -14.50 30.45
CA MET A 129 10.23 -14.73 29.35
C MET A 129 11.13 -15.96 29.64
N ILE A 130 11.58 -16.12 30.87
CA ILE A 130 12.41 -17.24 31.25
C ILE A 130 11.62 -18.56 31.21
N ASP A 131 10.37 -18.51 31.66
CA ASP A 131 9.48 -19.67 31.61
C ASP A 131 9.17 -20.07 30.17
N LEU A 132 8.89 -19.09 29.29
CA LEU A 132 8.71 -19.32 27.87
C LEU A 132 9.95 -19.88 27.18
N GLU A 133 11.13 -19.35 27.52
CA GLU A 133 12.42 -19.84 27.01
C GLU A 133 12.61 -21.32 27.36
N THR A 134 12.43 -21.72 28.62
CA THR A 134 12.54 -23.10 29.04
C THR A 134 11.54 -24.04 28.36
N VAL A 135 10.29 -23.59 28.18
CA VAL A 135 9.26 -24.39 27.50
C VAL A 135 9.58 -24.55 26.02
N LEU A 136 9.97 -23.47 25.32
CA LEU A 136 10.28 -23.51 23.90
C LEU A 136 11.56 -24.29 23.59
N GLU A 137 12.63 -24.13 24.41
CA GLU A 137 13.88 -24.91 24.25
C GLU A 137 13.63 -26.41 24.49
N LYS A 138 12.80 -26.72 25.47
CA LYS A 138 12.42 -28.13 25.71
C LYS A 138 11.66 -28.72 24.54
N LEU A 139 10.68 -27.99 24.00
CA LEU A 139 9.89 -28.43 22.82
C LEU A 139 10.78 -28.56 21.56
N GLU A 140 11.71 -27.61 21.35
CA GLU A 140 12.67 -27.68 20.25
C GLU A 140 13.53 -28.94 20.38
N GLY A 141 14.08 -29.21 21.56
CA GLY A 141 14.90 -30.38 21.82
C GLY A 141 14.13 -31.69 21.63
N GLU A 142 12.94 -31.81 22.19
CA GLU A 142 12.09 -33.01 22.05
C GLU A 142 11.70 -33.27 20.59
N LEU A 143 11.40 -32.19 19.83
CA LEU A 143 11.04 -32.30 18.42
C LEU A 143 12.24 -32.64 17.53
N GLU A 144 13.40 -32.03 17.81
CA GLU A 144 14.63 -32.34 17.09
C GLU A 144 15.08 -33.80 17.32
N GLU A 145 15.00 -34.28 18.55
CA GLU A 145 15.26 -35.67 18.90
C GLU A 145 14.29 -36.62 18.19
N ALA A 146 12.99 -36.29 18.18
CA ALA A 146 11.97 -37.05 17.48
C ALA A 146 12.24 -37.10 15.95
N ASN A 147 12.65 -36.00 15.35
CA ASN A 147 12.98 -35.91 13.95
C ASN A 147 14.23 -36.72 13.60
N GLN A 148 15.29 -36.64 14.42
CA GLN A 148 16.51 -37.43 14.22
C GLN A 148 16.22 -38.93 14.35
N ASN A 149 15.46 -39.33 15.38
CA ASN A 149 15.05 -40.71 15.57
C ASN A 149 14.20 -41.21 14.39
N LEU A 150 13.23 -40.41 13.94
CA LEU A 150 12.39 -40.75 12.79
C LEU A 150 13.22 -40.91 11.51
N GLN A 151 14.19 -40.05 11.27
CA GLN A 151 15.10 -40.15 10.12
C GLN A 151 15.94 -41.41 10.18
N ALA A 152 16.51 -41.74 11.35
CA ALA A 152 17.29 -42.98 11.53
C ALA A 152 16.43 -44.24 11.35
N LEU A 153 15.20 -44.24 11.88
CA LEU A 153 14.26 -45.33 11.70
C LEU A 153 13.85 -45.52 10.24
N LYS A 154 13.56 -44.42 9.52
CA LYS A 154 13.23 -44.46 8.07
C LYS A 154 14.40 -44.92 7.23
N GLN A 155 15.65 -44.60 7.59
CA GLN A 155 16.84 -45.07 6.96
C GLN A 155 16.98 -46.60 7.12
N ASN A 156 16.83 -47.09 8.36
CA ASN A 156 16.86 -48.53 8.65
C ASN A 156 15.72 -49.29 7.93
N PHE A 157 14.53 -48.69 7.88
CA PHE A 157 13.39 -49.25 7.14
C PHE A 157 13.69 -49.38 5.64
N LEU A 158 14.33 -48.37 5.04
CA LEU A 158 14.75 -48.40 3.65
C LEU A 158 15.75 -49.52 3.39
N GLU A 159 16.77 -49.67 4.25
CA GLU A 159 17.78 -50.71 4.12
C GLU A 159 17.17 -52.13 4.23
N LEU A 160 16.27 -52.36 5.19
CA LEU A 160 15.56 -53.62 5.34
C LEU A 160 14.61 -53.91 4.18
N THR A 161 13.98 -52.90 3.63
CA THR A 161 13.10 -53.01 2.47
C THR A 161 13.92 -53.37 1.22
N GLU A 162 15.08 -52.76 1.04
CA GLU A 162 16.01 -53.13 -0.04
C GLU A 162 16.44 -54.60 0.09
N LEU A 163 16.78 -55.02 1.31
CA LEU A 163 17.17 -56.40 1.59
C LEU A 163 16.01 -57.37 1.31
N LYS A 164 14.79 -57.05 1.68
CA LYS A 164 13.59 -57.86 1.37
C LYS A 164 13.41 -58.04 -0.15
N HIS A 165 13.48 -56.95 -0.92
CA HIS A 165 13.38 -57.01 -2.35
C HIS A 165 14.54 -57.81 -2.99
N LEU A 166 15.75 -57.61 -2.47
CA LEU A 166 16.91 -58.37 -2.90
C LEU A 166 16.73 -59.88 -2.66
N LEU A 167 16.32 -60.29 -1.48
CA LEU A 167 16.09 -61.70 -1.13
C LEU A 167 14.98 -62.32 -1.98
N LYS A 168 13.89 -61.60 -2.21
CA LYS A 168 12.78 -62.04 -3.06
C LYS A 168 13.25 -62.24 -4.50
N LYS A 169 13.91 -61.23 -5.11
CA LYS A 169 14.39 -61.35 -6.49
C LYS A 169 15.51 -62.36 -6.65
N THR A 170 16.36 -62.50 -5.62
CA THR A 170 17.40 -63.57 -5.61
C THR A 170 16.78 -64.97 -5.58
N GLN A 171 15.73 -65.14 -4.78
CA GLN A 171 14.98 -66.38 -4.76
C GLN A 171 14.34 -66.69 -6.13
N ASP A 172 13.67 -65.76 -6.75
CA ASP A 172 13.05 -65.85 -8.08
C ASP A 172 14.10 -66.22 -9.14
N PHE A 173 15.31 -65.67 -9.05
CA PHE A 173 16.40 -66.00 -9.98
C PHE A 173 16.88 -67.44 -9.87
N PHE A 174 16.97 -68.01 -8.68
CA PHE A 174 17.39 -69.37 -8.48
C PHE A 174 16.27 -70.40 -8.73
N GLU A 175 14.98 -70.03 -8.51
CA GLU A 175 13.82 -70.86 -8.79
C GLU A 175 13.51 -70.92 -10.31
N THR A 176 13.75 -69.83 -11.04
CA THR A 176 13.60 -69.84 -12.51
C THR A 176 14.57 -70.77 -13.21
N GLU A 177 15.80 -71.03 -12.72
CA GLU A 177 16.79 -71.86 -13.21
C GLU A 177 16.50 -73.34 -12.88
N THR A 178 15.79 -73.67 -11.79
CA THR A 178 15.39 -75.00 -11.42
C THR A 178 14.15 -75.53 -12.14
N ASN A 179 13.38 -74.63 -12.78
CA ASN A 179 12.15 -74.95 -13.53
C ASN A 179 12.35 -74.99 -15.06
N LEU A 180 13.59 -75.16 -15.57
CA LEU A 180 13.82 -75.52 -16.96
C LEU A 180 13.30 -76.93 -17.20
N PRO A 181 12.43 -77.16 -18.21
CA PRO A 181 11.91 -78.49 -18.49
C PRO A 181 13.05 -79.46 -18.82
N ASP A 182 12.99 -80.69 -18.25
CA ASP A 182 13.95 -81.84 -18.44
C ASP A 182 14.11 -82.34 -19.91
N ASP A 183 13.49 -81.70 -20.90
CA ASP A 183 13.50 -82.08 -22.29
C ASP A 183 14.74 -81.73 -23.11
N PHE A 184 15.78 -81.12 -22.47
CA PHE A 184 16.98 -80.70 -23.16
C PHE A 184 18.25 -81.53 -22.80
N PHE A 185 18.11 -82.59 -21.99
CA PHE A 185 19.23 -83.52 -21.69
C PHE A 185 19.01 -84.82 -22.39
N SER A 186 19.27 -84.84 -23.69
CA SER A 186 19.51 -86.06 -24.46
C SER A 186 20.84 -86.67 -24.03
N GLU A 187 20.77 -87.87 -23.61
CA GLU A 187 21.65 -89.08 -23.51
C GLU A 187 23.20 -88.99 -23.46
N ASP A 188 23.87 -87.83 -23.53
CA ASP A 188 25.33 -87.76 -23.57
C ASP A 188 26.02 -87.21 -22.26
N THR A 189 25.33 -87.18 -21.18
CA THR A 189 25.90 -86.59 -19.94
C THR A 189 26.09 -87.54 -18.76
N SER A 190 26.03 -88.82 -19.02
CA SER A 190 26.40 -89.86 -18.01
C SER A 190 27.87 -89.85 -17.57
N GLY A 191 28.73 -89.14 -18.29
CA GLY A 191 30.13 -88.93 -17.92
C GLY A 191 30.44 -87.80 -16.99
N LEU A 192 29.46 -86.79 -16.80
CA LEU A 192 29.66 -85.55 -15.97
C LEU A 192 29.22 -85.72 -14.51
N LEU A 193 28.48 -86.81 -14.20
CA LEU A 193 28.02 -87.06 -12.80
C LEU A 193 29.13 -87.81 -11.97
N GLU A 194 30.10 -88.47 -12.61
CA GLU A 194 31.24 -89.03 -11.88
C GLU A 194 32.32 -87.98 -11.51
N LEU A 195 32.34 -86.81 -12.13
CA LEU A 195 33.24 -85.63 -11.76
C LEU A 195 32.83 -84.88 -10.51
N ARG A 196 31.69 -85.19 -9.90
CA ARG A 196 31.22 -84.62 -8.66
C ARG A 196 31.91 -85.12 -7.37
N SER A 197 32.76 -86.11 -7.51
CA SER A 197 33.47 -86.77 -6.37
C SER A 197 34.98 -86.55 -6.35
N THR A 198 35.55 -85.71 -7.21
CA THR A 198 37.00 -85.46 -7.19
C THR A 198 37.31 -84.12 -6.47
N PRO A 199 38.44 -84.06 -5.70
CA PRO A 199 38.84 -82.85 -4.95
C PRO A 199 39.06 -81.60 -5.82
N ALA A 200 39.19 -81.73 -7.14
CA ALA A 200 39.29 -80.58 -8.08
C ALA A 200 37.95 -79.89 -8.31
N ALA A 201 36.78 -80.52 -8.07
CA ALA A 201 35.48 -79.99 -8.22
C ALA A 201 35.14 -79.06 -7.05
N VAL A 202 35.85 -79.21 -5.91
CA VAL A 202 35.71 -78.28 -4.73
C VAL A 202 36.38 -76.93 -5.00
N ALA A 203 37.28 -76.83 -6.00
CA ALA A 203 37.98 -75.59 -6.35
C ALA A 203 37.18 -74.61 -7.28
N ALA A 204 36.02 -75.04 -7.78
CA ALA A 204 35.21 -74.35 -8.72
C ALA A 204 33.89 -73.81 -8.12
N LYS A 205 33.85 -73.51 -6.79
CA LYS A 205 32.69 -72.83 -6.22
C LYS A 205 32.57 -71.38 -6.78
N LEU A 206 31.57 -71.16 -7.63
CA LEU A 206 31.25 -69.84 -8.04
C LEU A 206 30.69 -69.01 -6.83
N GLY A 207 31.40 -67.98 -6.44
CA GLY A 207 30.90 -67.07 -5.45
C GLY A 207 29.96 -66.08 -6.14
N PHE A 208 28.99 -65.58 -5.41
CA PHE A 208 28.15 -64.47 -5.86
C PHE A 208 28.10 -63.30 -4.88
N ILE A 209 27.87 -62.06 -5.38
CA ILE A 209 27.63 -60.90 -4.63
C ILE A 209 26.29 -60.35 -5.12
N ALA A 210 25.39 -60.05 -4.16
CA ALA A 210 24.10 -59.44 -4.42
C ALA A 210 24.05 -58.06 -3.82
N GLY A 211 23.45 -57.13 -4.51
CA GLY A 211 23.34 -55.76 -4.08
C GLY A 211 22.27 -54.96 -4.80
N VAL A 212 22.16 -53.72 -4.39
CA VAL A 212 21.20 -52.75 -4.93
C VAL A 212 21.92 -51.49 -5.44
N ILE A 213 21.55 -51.00 -6.61
CA ILE A 213 22.14 -49.83 -7.25
C ILE A 213 21.04 -48.93 -7.80
N LYS A 214 21.26 -47.58 -7.83
CA LYS A 214 20.36 -46.65 -8.51
C LYS A 214 20.30 -46.93 -10.01
N ARG A 215 19.10 -46.92 -10.61
CA ARG A 215 18.88 -47.25 -12.04
C ARG A 215 19.77 -46.42 -12.97
N GLU A 216 19.96 -45.14 -12.68
CA GLU A 216 20.78 -44.23 -13.49
C GLU A 216 22.26 -44.64 -13.56
N ARG A 217 22.77 -45.28 -12.52
CA ARG A 217 24.18 -45.72 -12.43
C ARG A 217 24.44 -47.13 -12.92
N LEU A 218 23.40 -47.88 -13.27
CA LEU A 218 23.52 -49.28 -13.65
C LEU A 218 24.34 -49.48 -14.93
N VAL A 219 24.09 -48.69 -15.98
CA VAL A 219 24.79 -48.84 -17.28
C VAL A 219 26.28 -48.51 -17.19
N PRO A 220 26.71 -47.38 -16.55
CA PRO A 220 28.13 -47.13 -16.30
C PRO A 220 28.78 -48.18 -15.40
N PHE A 221 28.04 -48.68 -14.39
CA PHE A 221 28.49 -49.73 -13.48
C PHE A 221 28.78 -51.05 -14.23
N GLU A 222 27.87 -51.52 -15.07
CA GLU A 222 28.01 -52.70 -15.89
C GLU A 222 29.24 -52.61 -16.81
N ARG A 223 29.40 -51.50 -17.53
CA ARG A 223 30.54 -51.26 -18.42
C ARG A 223 31.89 -51.27 -17.69
N LEU A 224 31.97 -50.62 -16.52
CA LEU A 224 33.20 -50.60 -15.74
C LEU A 224 33.52 -51.97 -15.15
N LEU A 225 32.50 -52.68 -14.64
CA LEU A 225 32.64 -53.99 -14.04
C LEU A 225 33.15 -54.99 -15.07
N TRP A 226 32.59 -55.02 -16.30
CA TRP A 226 33.01 -55.85 -17.41
C TRP A 226 34.48 -55.61 -17.81
N ARG A 227 34.86 -54.30 -17.90
CA ARG A 227 36.26 -53.96 -18.25
C ARG A 227 37.24 -54.28 -17.14
N ALA A 228 36.91 -54.00 -15.88
CA ALA A 228 37.81 -54.22 -14.74
C ALA A 228 38.05 -55.73 -14.47
N CYS A 229 37.08 -56.57 -14.71
CA CYS A 229 37.11 -58.02 -14.50
C CYS A 229 37.47 -58.84 -15.77
N ARG A 230 37.76 -58.18 -16.92
CA ARG A 230 38.15 -58.79 -18.17
C ARG A 230 37.15 -59.84 -18.67
N GLY A 231 35.88 -59.67 -18.46
CA GLY A 231 34.81 -60.58 -18.87
C GLY A 231 34.60 -61.82 -18.00
N ASN A 232 35.39 -62.00 -16.93
CA ASN A 232 35.28 -63.20 -16.07
C ASN A 232 34.21 -62.99 -14.95
N ILE A 233 33.09 -62.39 -15.30
CA ILE A 233 31.95 -62.20 -14.43
C ILE A 233 30.67 -62.33 -15.19
N TYR A 234 29.60 -62.68 -14.49
CA TYR A 234 28.24 -62.69 -15.04
C TYR A 234 27.40 -61.83 -14.17
N LEU A 235 26.83 -60.78 -14.75
CA LEU A 235 25.93 -59.80 -14.09
C LEU A 235 24.52 -60.07 -14.54
N LYS A 236 23.62 -60.30 -13.60
CA LYS A 236 22.17 -60.30 -13.78
C LYS A 236 21.54 -59.22 -12.93
N PHE A 237 20.59 -58.49 -13.49
CA PHE A 237 19.89 -57.44 -12.77
C PHE A 237 18.38 -57.54 -13.00
N SER A 238 17.60 -57.04 -12.06
CA SER A 238 16.14 -56.91 -12.12
C SER A 238 15.69 -55.61 -11.54
N GLU A 239 14.62 -55.08 -12.06
CA GLU A 239 14.02 -53.87 -11.52
C GLU A 239 13.26 -54.14 -10.22
N MET A 240 13.27 -53.18 -9.28
CA MET A 240 12.43 -53.24 -8.08
C MET A 240 11.00 -52.83 -8.44
N ASP A 241 10.04 -53.62 -7.97
CA ASP A 241 8.63 -53.47 -8.29
C ASP A 241 8.00 -52.20 -7.63
N THR A 242 8.59 -51.70 -6.52
CA THR A 242 8.12 -50.56 -5.77
C THR A 242 9.18 -49.46 -5.76
N PRO A 243 8.82 -48.22 -6.08
CA PRO A 243 9.71 -47.06 -5.86
C PRO A 243 9.99 -46.90 -4.36
N LEU A 244 11.23 -46.58 -4.02
CA LEU A 244 11.64 -46.30 -2.63
C LEU A 244 11.77 -44.80 -2.45
N GLU A 245 11.26 -44.27 -1.34
CA GLU A 245 11.41 -42.87 -0.99
C GLU A 245 12.71 -42.64 -0.21
N ASP A 246 13.45 -41.59 -0.57
CA ASP A 246 14.61 -41.14 0.20
C ASP A 246 14.15 -40.47 1.51
N PRO A 247 14.61 -40.93 2.69
CA PRO A 247 14.20 -40.36 3.95
C PRO A 247 14.62 -38.87 4.12
N ILE A 248 15.61 -38.41 3.35
CA ILE A 248 16.13 -37.02 3.44
C ILE A 248 15.46 -36.10 2.42
N THR A 249 15.46 -36.51 1.13
CA THR A 249 14.97 -35.68 0.02
C THR A 249 13.47 -35.85 -0.25
N LYS A 250 12.84 -36.89 0.29
CA LYS A 250 11.46 -37.33 -0.02
C LYS A 250 11.20 -37.58 -1.52
N GLU A 251 12.27 -37.74 -2.31
CA GLU A 251 12.17 -38.06 -3.72
C GLU A 251 12.04 -39.56 -3.94
N GLU A 252 11.24 -39.97 -4.93
CA GLU A 252 11.13 -41.34 -5.33
C GLU A 252 12.42 -41.83 -6.03
N MET A 253 13.11 -42.83 -5.44
CA MET A 253 14.29 -43.42 -6.00
C MET A 253 13.97 -44.73 -6.68
N LYS A 254 14.28 -44.84 -7.97
CA LYS A 254 14.23 -46.12 -8.71
C LYS A 254 15.57 -46.86 -8.58
N LYS A 255 15.53 -48.03 -7.94
CA LYS A 255 16.70 -48.89 -7.73
C LYS A 255 16.53 -50.20 -8.44
N ASN A 256 17.66 -50.81 -8.80
CA ASN A 256 17.71 -52.13 -9.41
C ASN A 256 18.53 -53.08 -8.53
N VAL A 257 18.04 -54.31 -8.40
CA VAL A 257 18.77 -55.38 -7.73
C VAL A 257 19.71 -56.02 -8.75
N PHE A 258 20.94 -56.28 -8.36
CA PHE A 258 21.92 -56.96 -9.18
C PHE A 258 22.54 -58.14 -8.45
N ILE A 259 22.91 -59.17 -9.18
CA ILE A 259 23.67 -60.31 -8.70
C ILE A 259 24.87 -60.53 -9.65
N ILE A 260 26.06 -60.59 -9.09
CA ILE A 260 27.31 -60.78 -9.81
C ILE A 260 27.89 -62.12 -9.40
N PHE A 261 28.07 -63.02 -10.38
CA PHE A 261 28.78 -64.32 -10.21
C PHE A 261 30.23 -64.08 -10.57
N TYR A 262 31.11 -64.58 -9.74
CA TYR A 262 32.57 -64.47 -9.93
C TYR A 262 33.29 -65.71 -9.43
N GLN A 263 34.54 -65.89 -9.88
CA GLN A 263 35.42 -66.97 -9.44
C GLN A 263 36.73 -66.43 -8.87
N GLY A 264 37.01 -66.74 -7.61
CA GLY A 264 38.25 -66.39 -6.95
C GLY A 264 38.20 -65.12 -6.08
N GLU A 265 38.91 -65.13 -4.97
CA GLU A 265 38.87 -64.10 -3.94
C GLU A 265 39.40 -62.70 -4.39
N GLN A 266 40.36 -62.72 -5.36
CA GLN A 266 40.88 -61.43 -5.89
C GLN A 266 39.85 -60.67 -6.69
N LEU A 267 38.95 -61.34 -7.41
CA LEU A 267 37.84 -60.70 -8.12
C LEU A 267 36.79 -60.16 -7.13
N ARG A 268 36.53 -60.92 -6.08
CA ARG A 268 35.64 -60.47 -5.01
C ARG A 268 36.01 -59.07 -4.44
N GLN A 269 37.28 -58.91 -4.10
CA GLN A 269 37.80 -57.65 -3.56
C GLN A 269 37.70 -56.49 -4.59
N LYS A 270 37.97 -56.79 -5.89
CA LYS A 270 37.81 -55.78 -6.97
C LYS A 270 36.36 -55.35 -7.15
N ILE A 271 35.45 -56.36 -7.21
CA ILE A 271 34.01 -56.09 -7.33
C ILE A 271 33.50 -55.27 -6.17
N LYS A 272 33.90 -55.59 -4.93
CA LYS A 272 33.54 -54.85 -3.74
C LYS A 272 33.97 -53.38 -3.82
N LYS A 273 35.23 -53.12 -4.21
CA LYS A 273 35.74 -51.76 -4.42
C LYS A 273 34.98 -51.00 -5.52
N ILE A 274 34.55 -51.65 -6.59
CA ILE A 274 33.76 -51.05 -7.66
C ILE A 274 32.35 -50.75 -7.16
N CYS A 275 31.74 -51.67 -6.39
CA CYS A 275 30.44 -51.43 -5.75
C CYS A 275 30.48 -50.21 -4.81
N ASP A 276 31.52 -50.10 -3.98
CA ASP A 276 31.74 -48.96 -3.07
C ASP A 276 31.90 -47.65 -3.87
N GLY A 277 32.67 -47.68 -4.98
CA GLY A 277 32.84 -46.51 -5.87
C GLY A 277 31.56 -46.00 -6.52
N PHE A 278 30.62 -46.90 -6.85
CA PHE A 278 29.30 -46.53 -7.40
C PHE A 278 28.25 -46.31 -6.33
N ARG A 279 28.61 -46.42 -5.03
CA ARG A 279 27.68 -46.36 -3.89
C ARG A 279 26.56 -47.41 -4.07
N ALA A 280 26.87 -48.59 -4.53
CA ALA A 280 25.97 -49.71 -4.54
C ALA A 280 26.01 -50.42 -3.19
N THR A 281 24.83 -50.63 -2.59
CA THR A 281 24.71 -51.32 -1.32
C THR A 281 24.81 -52.80 -1.53
N VAL A 282 25.81 -53.46 -0.91
CA VAL A 282 26.01 -54.93 -1.02
C VAL A 282 25.47 -55.55 0.27
N TYR A 283 24.59 -56.51 0.12
CA TYR A 283 24.03 -57.28 1.23
C TYR A 283 24.55 -58.72 1.29
N PRO A 284 24.77 -59.25 2.49
CA PRO A 284 25.12 -60.64 2.64
C PRO A 284 23.94 -61.54 2.30
N CYS A 285 24.15 -62.45 1.33
CA CYS A 285 23.13 -63.40 0.93
C CYS A 285 23.71 -64.79 1.02
N SER A 286 23.02 -65.71 1.74
CA SER A 286 23.47 -67.10 1.92
C SER A 286 23.26 -67.97 0.67
N GLU A 287 24.09 -68.97 0.47
CA GLU A 287 24.01 -69.88 -0.66
C GLU A 287 22.82 -70.84 -0.52
N SER A 288 22.42 -71.21 0.70
CA SER A 288 21.31 -72.11 0.98
C SER A 288 19.93 -71.46 0.81
N ALA A 289 19.04 -72.12 0.05
CA ALA A 289 17.67 -71.66 -0.15
C ALA A 289 16.85 -71.68 1.14
N GLY A 290 17.13 -72.58 2.08
CA GLY A 290 16.46 -72.61 3.40
C GLY A 290 16.81 -71.45 4.26
N GLU A 291 18.12 -71.12 4.37
CA GLU A 291 18.59 -69.95 5.15
C GLU A 291 18.11 -68.65 4.56
N ARG A 292 18.04 -68.52 3.21
CA ARG A 292 17.46 -67.34 2.60
C ARG A 292 15.99 -67.08 2.99
N ARG A 293 15.18 -68.21 3.02
CA ARG A 293 13.76 -68.10 3.46
C ARG A 293 13.63 -67.72 4.93
N GLU A 294 14.49 -68.29 5.77
CA GLU A 294 14.51 -67.95 7.19
C GLU A 294 14.91 -66.48 7.44
N VAL A 295 15.94 -66.02 6.75
CA VAL A 295 16.37 -64.63 6.79
C VAL A 295 15.28 -63.71 6.23
N ALA A 296 14.59 -64.07 5.13
CA ALA A 296 13.48 -63.30 4.57
C ALA A 296 12.29 -63.20 5.53
N ALA A 297 11.95 -64.29 6.25
CA ALA A 297 10.93 -64.24 7.28
C ALA A 297 11.30 -63.32 8.45
N GLY A 298 12.56 -63.41 8.93
CA GLY A 298 13.08 -62.53 9.98
C GLY A 298 13.12 -61.08 9.58
N VAL A 299 13.47 -60.78 8.32
CA VAL A 299 13.44 -59.41 7.77
C VAL A 299 12.00 -58.88 7.68
N ASN A 300 11.02 -59.67 7.27
CA ASN A 300 9.61 -59.24 7.24
C ASN A 300 9.11 -58.90 8.64
N THR A 301 9.41 -59.73 9.66
CA THR A 301 9.00 -59.42 11.05
C THR A 301 9.64 -58.12 11.54
N ARG A 302 10.94 -57.91 11.26
CA ARG A 302 11.63 -56.67 11.61
C ARG A 302 11.06 -55.44 10.88
N ILE A 303 10.64 -55.55 9.66
CA ILE A 303 10.00 -54.49 8.91
C ILE A 303 8.64 -54.13 9.55
N GLU A 304 7.84 -55.11 9.96
CA GLU A 304 6.56 -54.90 10.64
C GLU A 304 6.77 -54.22 12.01
N ASP A 305 7.73 -54.70 12.79
CA ASP A 305 8.09 -54.10 14.07
C ASP A 305 8.56 -52.64 13.88
N LEU A 306 9.44 -52.42 12.92
CA LEU A 306 9.98 -51.09 12.63
C LEU A 306 8.90 -50.16 12.14
N ASN A 307 7.97 -50.60 11.33
CA ASN A 307 6.83 -49.80 10.86
C ASN A 307 5.93 -49.39 12.04
N THR A 308 5.71 -50.27 13.00
CA THR A 308 4.97 -49.99 14.22
C THR A 308 5.69 -48.90 15.03
N VAL A 309 6.99 -48.99 15.20
CA VAL A 309 7.78 -47.96 15.89
C VAL A 309 7.79 -46.63 15.15
N ILE A 310 7.92 -46.66 13.82
CA ILE A 310 7.82 -45.41 13.00
C ILE A 310 6.47 -44.75 13.20
N THR A 311 5.39 -45.51 13.13
CA THR A 311 4.03 -44.98 13.31
C THR A 311 3.82 -44.41 14.73
N GLN A 312 4.36 -45.06 15.75
CA GLN A 312 4.32 -44.53 17.13
C GLN A 312 5.13 -43.24 17.29
N THR A 313 6.35 -43.19 16.72
CA THR A 313 7.20 -42.01 16.76
C THR A 313 6.56 -40.84 16.01
N GLU A 314 5.96 -41.11 14.86
CA GLU A 314 5.24 -40.10 14.05
C GLU A 314 3.99 -39.61 14.76
N SER A 315 3.22 -40.48 15.44
CA SER A 315 2.08 -40.12 16.28
C SER A 315 2.52 -39.27 17.50
N HIS A 316 3.63 -39.62 18.12
CA HIS A 316 4.20 -38.81 19.19
C HIS A 316 4.61 -37.41 18.71
N ARG A 317 5.34 -37.34 17.60
CA ARG A 317 5.71 -36.06 16.95
C ARG A 317 4.48 -35.22 16.63
N GLN A 318 3.43 -35.79 16.04
CA GLN A 318 2.17 -35.09 15.77
C GLN A 318 1.47 -34.63 17.06
N GLY A 319 1.54 -35.42 18.11
CA GLY A 319 1.02 -35.04 19.44
C GLY A 319 1.70 -33.78 19.99
N LEU A 320 3.06 -33.74 19.95
CA LEU A 320 3.82 -32.56 20.37
C LEU A 320 3.49 -31.33 19.52
N LEU A 321 3.41 -31.48 18.20
CA LEU A 321 3.05 -30.38 17.30
C LEU A 321 1.64 -29.88 17.53
N LYS A 322 0.70 -30.75 17.83
CA LYS A 322 -0.70 -30.39 18.13
C LYS A 322 -0.82 -29.64 19.46
N GLU A 323 -0.08 -30.03 20.47
CA GLU A 323 -0.01 -29.32 21.75
C GLU A 323 0.64 -27.93 21.58
N ALA A 324 1.73 -27.86 20.82
CA ALA A 324 2.40 -26.61 20.46
C ALA A 324 1.47 -25.68 19.64
N SER A 325 0.69 -26.19 18.70
CA SER A 325 -0.20 -25.42 17.83
C SER A 325 -1.27 -24.62 18.59
N ALA A 326 -1.73 -25.15 19.73
CA ALA A 326 -2.73 -24.48 20.56
C ALA A 326 -2.22 -23.15 21.15
N ASN A 327 -0.91 -23.06 21.45
CA ASN A 327 -0.32 -21.92 22.14
C ASN A 327 0.62 -21.09 21.25
N LEU A 328 1.01 -21.59 20.10
CA LEU A 328 2.02 -20.99 19.21
C LEU A 328 1.70 -19.53 18.85
N TRP A 329 0.46 -19.25 18.46
CA TRP A 329 0.00 -17.91 18.14
C TRP A 329 0.16 -16.95 19.33
N ALA A 330 -0.22 -17.40 20.52
CA ALA A 330 -0.12 -16.60 21.74
C ALA A 330 1.34 -16.34 22.14
N TRP A 331 2.19 -17.36 22.05
CA TRP A 331 3.63 -17.24 22.29
C TRP A 331 4.30 -16.29 21.29
N GLY A 332 3.96 -16.39 20.01
CA GLY A 332 4.49 -15.50 18.97
C GLY A 332 4.19 -14.04 19.25
N ILE A 333 2.95 -13.72 19.65
CA ILE A 333 2.57 -12.35 20.01
C ILE A 333 3.29 -11.88 21.27
N LYS A 334 3.38 -12.72 22.30
CA LYS A 334 4.07 -12.37 23.54
C LYS A 334 5.55 -12.05 23.30
N VAL A 335 6.26 -12.88 22.53
CA VAL A 335 7.67 -12.67 22.18
C VAL A 335 7.85 -11.38 21.36
N ARG A 336 6.99 -11.12 20.39
CA ARG A 336 7.04 -9.87 19.59
C ARG A 336 6.80 -8.63 20.46
N LYS A 337 5.84 -8.67 21.38
CA LYS A 337 5.61 -7.58 22.34
C LYS A 337 6.81 -7.34 23.22
N MET A 338 7.41 -8.39 23.78
CA MET A 338 8.62 -8.29 24.61
C MET A 338 9.79 -7.69 23.82
N LYS A 339 10.04 -8.17 22.61
CA LYS A 339 11.09 -7.63 21.74
C LYS A 339 10.89 -6.14 21.45
N ALA A 340 9.67 -5.73 21.16
CA ALA A 340 9.34 -4.33 20.92
C ALA A 340 9.60 -3.44 22.16
N ILE A 341 9.26 -3.93 23.35
CA ILE A 341 9.53 -3.21 24.61
C ILE A 341 11.03 -3.03 24.82
N TYR A 342 11.83 -4.08 24.65
CA TYR A 342 13.29 -3.99 24.81
C TYR A 342 13.93 -3.09 23.75
N HIS A 343 13.40 -3.04 22.52
CA HIS A 343 13.84 -2.07 21.52
C HIS A 343 13.61 -0.62 21.96
N ILE A 344 12.45 -0.34 22.56
CA ILE A 344 12.17 1.00 23.09
C ILE A 344 13.05 1.32 24.30
N LEU A 345 13.27 0.37 25.20
CA LEU A 345 14.18 0.57 26.34
C LEU A 345 15.63 0.80 25.91
N ASN A 346 16.06 0.20 24.79
CA ASN A 346 17.37 0.49 24.20
C ASN A 346 17.48 1.90 23.58
N SER A 347 16.36 2.52 23.23
CA SER A 347 16.32 3.91 22.77
C SER A 347 16.35 4.93 23.91
N CYS A 348 16.12 4.48 25.15
CA CYS A 348 16.13 5.32 26.33
C CYS A 348 17.55 5.43 26.92
N ASN A 349 17.83 6.55 27.55
CA ASN A 349 19.04 6.72 28.35
C ASN A 349 18.84 6.17 29.77
N ILE A 350 19.82 5.50 30.29
CA ILE A 350 19.76 4.89 31.63
C ILE A 350 20.87 5.47 32.51
N ASP A 351 20.46 6.18 33.54
CA ASP A 351 21.36 6.64 34.58
C ASP A 351 21.53 5.51 35.61
N VAL A 352 22.74 4.90 35.60
CA VAL A 352 23.09 3.80 36.50
C VAL A 352 23.21 4.29 37.93
N THR A 353 23.62 5.55 38.11
CA THR A 353 23.86 6.14 39.44
C THR A 353 22.55 6.36 40.20
N GLN A 354 21.52 6.80 39.48
CA GLN A 354 20.21 7.09 40.06
C GLN A 354 19.19 5.95 39.84
N GLN A 355 19.58 4.87 39.22
CA GLN A 355 18.69 3.74 38.85
C GLN A 355 17.41 4.17 38.12
N CYS A 356 17.53 5.18 37.29
CA CYS A 356 16.40 5.69 36.52
C CYS A 356 16.61 5.56 35.00
N VAL A 357 15.51 5.34 34.30
CA VAL A 357 15.41 5.35 32.83
C VAL A 357 14.87 6.69 32.43
N ILE A 358 15.58 7.37 31.54
CA ILE A 358 15.21 8.67 31.00
C ILE A 358 14.78 8.46 29.54
N ALA A 359 13.54 8.83 29.21
CA ALA A 359 13.00 8.77 27.86
C ALA A 359 12.44 10.12 27.45
N GLU A 360 12.61 10.50 26.21
CA GLU A 360 11.90 11.63 25.60
C GLU A 360 10.73 11.12 24.77
N ILE A 361 9.54 11.65 25.05
CA ILE A 361 8.32 11.17 24.43
C ILE A 361 7.52 12.32 23.79
N TRP A 362 7.10 12.09 22.54
CA TRP A 362 6.12 12.92 21.85
C TRP A 362 4.72 12.34 22.04
N PHE A 363 3.76 13.19 22.36
CA PHE A 363 2.37 12.78 22.45
C PHE A 363 1.40 13.96 22.26
N PRO A 364 0.14 13.70 21.84
CA PRO A 364 -0.90 14.72 21.74
C PRO A 364 -1.28 15.29 23.12
N VAL A 365 -1.41 16.59 23.22
CA VAL A 365 -1.79 17.28 24.46
C VAL A 365 -3.11 16.78 25.04
N VAL A 366 -4.04 16.44 24.19
CA VAL A 366 -5.39 15.97 24.60
C VAL A 366 -5.33 14.67 25.38
N ASP A 367 -4.36 13.82 25.12
CA ASP A 367 -4.27 12.46 25.69
C ASP A 367 -3.39 12.35 26.94
N ILE A 368 -2.88 13.48 27.47
CA ILE A 368 -2.00 13.49 28.66
C ILE A 368 -2.58 12.76 29.88
N LEU A 369 -3.90 12.86 30.09
CA LEU A 369 -4.56 12.19 31.21
C LEU A 369 -4.63 10.66 31.01
N ARG A 370 -4.76 10.20 29.76
CA ARG A 370 -4.74 8.78 29.42
C ARG A 370 -3.35 8.21 29.64
N ILE A 371 -2.32 8.94 29.20
CA ILE A 371 -0.93 8.56 29.36
C ILE A 371 -0.54 8.47 30.84
N LYS A 372 -0.93 9.45 31.67
CA LYS A 372 -0.69 9.41 33.12
C LYS A 372 -1.37 8.22 33.80
N ARG A 373 -2.59 7.86 33.35
CA ARG A 373 -3.28 6.67 33.89
C ARG A 373 -2.55 5.40 33.50
N ALA A 374 -2.13 5.26 32.24
CA ALA A 374 -1.37 4.10 31.78
C ALA A 374 -0.04 3.95 32.53
N LEU A 375 0.68 5.04 32.76
CA LEU A 375 1.90 5.04 33.56
C LEU A 375 1.66 4.61 35.00
N ASN A 376 0.59 5.06 35.64
CA ASN A 376 0.24 4.64 36.98
C ASN A 376 -0.16 3.15 37.02
N GLN A 377 -0.88 2.66 36.05
CA GLN A 377 -1.20 1.23 35.91
C GLN A 377 0.06 0.38 35.74
N GLY A 378 1.01 0.85 34.90
CA GLY A 378 2.32 0.18 34.77
C GLY A 378 3.12 0.16 36.07
N MET A 379 3.09 1.23 36.84
CA MET A 379 3.70 1.31 38.18
C MET A 379 3.04 0.29 39.13
N GLU A 380 1.71 0.26 39.20
CA GLU A 380 0.97 -0.69 40.06
C GLU A 380 1.27 -2.15 39.69
N ARG A 381 1.37 -2.47 38.42
CA ARG A 381 1.74 -3.82 37.94
C ARG A 381 3.17 -4.22 38.31
N SER A 382 4.08 -3.26 38.37
CA SER A 382 5.48 -3.53 38.77
C SER A 382 5.67 -3.67 40.29
N GLY A 383 4.69 -3.26 41.07
CA GLY A 383 4.77 -3.18 42.52
C GLY A 383 5.68 -2.08 43.06
N SER A 384 6.09 -1.12 42.23
CA SER A 384 6.88 0.04 42.57
C SER A 384 6.07 1.08 43.35
N THR A 385 6.67 1.76 44.32
CA THR A 385 6.04 2.83 45.09
C THR A 385 6.32 4.22 44.52
N ILE A 386 7.27 4.35 43.58
CA ILE A 386 7.71 5.63 43.02
C ILE A 386 6.91 5.95 41.76
N SER A 387 6.18 7.05 41.76
CA SER A 387 5.38 7.49 40.60
C SER A 387 6.25 7.98 39.44
N PRO A 388 5.91 7.64 38.18
CA PRO A 388 6.58 8.19 37.02
C PRO A 388 6.48 9.72 36.93
N ILE A 389 7.60 10.38 36.60
CA ILE A 389 7.66 11.86 36.53
C ILE A 389 7.70 12.28 35.06
N LEU A 390 6.84 13.21 34.69
CA LEU A 390 6.78 13.82 33.35
C LEU A 390 7.16 15.31 33.44
N THR A 391 8.36 15.65 32.98
CA THR A 391 8.88 17.03 32.97
C THR A 391 8.77 17.64 31.58
N ALA A 392 8.39 18.89 31.50
CA ALA A 392 8.33 19.60 30.22
C ALA A 392 9.75 20.01 29.78
N ILE A 393 10.08 19.73 28.51
CA ILE A 393 11.33 20.18 27.90
C ILE A 393 11.01 21.29 26.90
N GLN A 394 11.79 22.35 26.95
CA GLN A 394 11.82 23.35 25.88
C GLN A 394 12.80 22.86 24.82
N THR A 395 12.30 22.64 23.62
CA THR A 395 13.09 22.15 22.49
C THR A 395 12.88 23.04 21.28
N LYS A 396 13.91 23.15 20.46
CA LYS A 396 13.85 23.79 19.13
C LYS A 396 13.50 22.79 18.01
N LEU A 397 13.27 21.51 18.35
CA LEU A 397 12.95 20.46 17.38
C LEU A 397 11.53 20.63 16.88
N ASP A 398 11.37 20.40 15.58
CA ASP A 398 10.05 20.40 14.97
C ASP A 398 9.23 19.21 15.46
N PRO A 399 8.02 19.44 16.00
CA PRO A 399 7.16 18.36 16.45
C PRO A 399 6.66 17.50 15.29
N PRO A 400 6.43 16.20 15.49
CA PRO A 400 5.81 15.37 14.49
C PRO A 400 4.36 15.77 14.23
N THR A 401 3.92 15.59 13.00
CA THR A 401 2.56 15.93 12.55
C THR A 401 1.64 14.74 12.78
N PHE A 402 0.59 14.94 13.57
CA PHE A 402 -0.43 13.94 13.84
C PHE A 402 -1.82 14.46 13.47
N ASN A 403 -2.47 13.74 12.55
CA ASN A 403 -3.86 13.97 12.15
C ASN A 403 -4.70 12.77 12.60
N ARG A 404 -5.63 12.99 13.53
CA ARG A 404 -6.50 11.92 14.02
C ARG A 404 -7.55 11.58 12.97
N THR A 405 -7.63 10.32 12.61
CA THR A 405 -8.55 9.81 11.60
C THR A 405 -9.51 8.78 12.18
N ASN A 406 -10.66 8.63 11.52
CA ASN A 406 -11.62 7.56 11.78
C ASN A 406 -11.73 6.64 10.55
N LYS A 407 -12.59 5.64 10.58
CA LYS A 407 -12.81 4.72 9.46
C LYS A 407 -13.09 5.42 8.13
N PHE A 408 -13.87 6.50 8.15
CA PHE A 408 -14.29 7.24 6.98
C PHE A 408 -13.17 8.12 6.43
N THR A 409 -12.48 8.86 7.31
CA THR A 409 -11.45 9.83 6.91
C THR A 409 -10.08 9.22 6.66
N ALA A 410 -9.84 7.99 7.12
CA ALA A 410 -8.54 7.32 6.98
C ALA A 410 -8.10 7.21 5.51
N GLY A 411 -8.99 6.84 4.60
CA GLY A 411 -8.67 6.73 3.17
C GLY A 411 -8.29 8.05 2.53
N PHE A 412 -8.97 9.14 2.88
CA PHE A 412 -8.67 10.48 2.37
C PHE A 412 -7.37 11.03 2.95
N GLN A 413 -7.12 10.79 4.24
CA GLN A 413 -5.85 11.16 4.86
C GLN A 413 -4.68 10.39 4.25
N ALA A 414 -4.85 9.12 3.93
CA ALA A 414 -3.82 8.32 3.25
C ALA A 414 -3.47 8.89 1.86
N ILE A 415 -4.45 9.37 1.10
CA ILE A 415 -4.23 10.04 -0.19
C ILE A 415 -3.39 11.30 -0.02
N VAL A 416 -3.68 12.11 1.00
CA VAL A 416 -2.93 13.33 1.29
C VAL A 416 -1.52 13.00 1.75
N ASP A 417 -1.36 12.03 2.64
CA ASP A 417 -0.05 11.61 3.17
C ASP A 417 0.84 10.96 2.09
N ALA A 418 0.24 10.37 1.04
CA ALA A 418 0.99 9.85 -0.09
C ALA A 418 1.70 10.95 -0.91
N TYR A 419 1.17 12.17 -0.93
CA TYR A 419 1.87 13.34 -1.49
C TYR A 419 3.03 13.80 -0.61
N GLY A 420 2.81 13.84 0.69
CA GLY A 420 3.78 14.23 1.70
C GLY A 420 3.08 14.51 3.04
N VAL A 421 3.84 14.44 4.11
CA VAL A 421 3.34 14.78 5.44
C VAL A 421 3.48 16.28 5.65
N GLY A 422 2.40 16.96 6.02
CA GLY A 422 2.40 18.40 6.26
C GLY A 422 3.30 18.81 7.43
N ASN A 423 3.74 20.07 7.42
CA ASN A 423 4.46 20.64 8.54
C ASN A 423 3.56 20.71 9.78
N TYR A 424 4.19 20.82 10.94
CA TYR A 424 3.46 20.94 12.19
C TYR A 424 2.48 22.11 12.18
N ARG A 425 1.21 21.81 12.47
CA ARG A 425 0.09 22.79 12.51
C ARG A 425 -0.24 23.46 11.18
N GLU A 426 0.22 22.94 10.07
CA GLU A 426 -0.21 23.33 8.73
C GLU A 426 -1.65 22.90 8.48
N ILE A 427 -2.38 23.58 7.59
CA ILE A 427 -3.74 23.17 7.24
C ILE A 427 -3.70 21.79 6.58
N ASN A 428 -4.48 20.86 7.13
CA ASN A 428 -4.67 19.55 6.54
C ASN A 428 -5.63 19.62 5.34
N PRO A 429 -5.21 19.24 4.12
CA PRO A 429 -6.09 19.25 2.96
C PRO A 429 -7.14 18.13 2.98
N ALA A 430 -6.99 17.10 3.82
CA ALA A 430 -7.90 15.94 3.83
C ALA A 430 -9.39 16.30 4.03
N PRO A 431 -9.81 17.20 4.93
CA PRO A 431 -11.22 17.58 5.07
C PRO A 431 -11.82 18.18 3.80
N PHE A 432 -11.03 18.92 3.03
CA PHE A 432 -11.46 19.50 1.76
C PHE A 432 -11.45 18.47 0.64
N THR A 433 -10.49 17.57 0.67
CA THR A 433 -10.36 16.46 -0.30
C THR A 433 -11.54 15.49 -0.23
N ILE A 434 -12.18 15.32 0.92
CA ILE A 434 -13.40 14.51 1.07
C ILE A 434 -14.51 14.93 0.08
N ILE A 435 -14.61 16.22 -0.21
CA ILE A 435 -15.63 16.74 -1.13
C ILE A 435 -15.06 16.94 -2.54
N THR A 436 -13.89 17.55 -2.64
CA THR A 436 -13.31 17.95 -3.94
C THR A 436 -12.83 16.78 -4.76
N PHE A 437 -12.24 15.77 -4.16
CA PHE A 437 -11.71 14.62 -4.88
C PHE A 437 -12.82 13.77 -5.53
N PRO A 438 -13.87 13.34 -4.81
CA PRO A 438 -14.99 12.65 -5.42
C PRO A 438 -15.72 13.49 -6.48
N PHE A 439 -15.80 14.81 -6.28
CA PHE A 439 -16.43 15.70 -7.24
C PHE A 439 -15.65 15.79 -8.56
N LEU A 440 -14.33 15.97 -8.51
CA LEU A 440 -13.51 16.00 -9.72
C LEU A 440 -13.49 14.64 -10.44
N PHE A 441 -13.45 13.55 -9.69
CA PHE A 441 -13.62 12.22 -10.26
C PHE A 441 -14.97 12.10 -10.98
N ALA A 442 -16.04 12.55 -10.35
CA ALA A 442 -17.38 12.47 -10.91
C ALA A 442 -17.54 13.32 -12.18
N VAL A 443 -16.90 14.48 -12.24
CA VAL A 443 -16.90 15.30 -13.46
C VAL A 443 -16.26 14.58 -14.64
N MET A 444 -15.21 13.80 -14.39
CA MET A 444 -14.57 12.97 -15.41
C MET A 444 -15.37 11.72 -15.77
N PHE A 445 -15.98 11.09 -14.77
CA PHE A 445 -16.68 9.82 -14.87
C PHE A 445 -18.22 9.96 -15.00
N GLY A 446 -18.74 11.10 -15.38
CA GLY A 446 -20.14 11.49 -15.31
C GLY A 446 -21.11 10.61 -16.11
N ASP A 447 -21.46 9.43 -15.57
CA ASP A 447 -22.49 8.53 -16.08
C ASP A 447 -23.31 7.98 -14.91
N CYS A 448 -24.63 8.15 -14.99
CA CYS A 448 -25.55 7.69 -13.94
C CYS A 448 -25.57 6.17 -13.80
N GLY A 449 -25.55 5.43 -14.91
CA GLY A 449 -25.59 3.98 -14.92
C GLY A 449 -24.33 3.34 -14.36
N HIS A 450 -23.19 3.78 -14.83
CA HIS A 450 -21.88 3.31 -14.31
C HIS A 450 -21.69 3.70 -12.85
N GLY A 451 -22.11 4.90 -12.47
CA GLY A 451 -22.11 5.35 -11.09
C GLY A 451 -22.99 4.47 -10.17
N ALA A 452 -24.16 4.04 -10.64
CA ALA A 452 -25.06 3.15 -9.89
C ALA A 452 -24.44 1.74 -9.66
N VAL A 453 -23.78 1.18 -10.66
CA VAL A 453 -23.07 -0.11 -10.54
C VAL A 453 -21.94 0.00 -9.52
N MET A 454 -21.15 1.08 -9.58
CA MET A 454 -20.07 1.33 -8.63
C MET A 454 -20.61 1.56 -7.20
N LEU A 455 -21.76 2.22 -7.05
CA LEU A 455 -22.46 2.39 -5.78
C LEU A 455 -22.88 1.04 -5.20
N GLY A 456 -23.46 0.16 -6.01
CA GLY A 456 -23.82 -1.19 -5.61
C GLY A 456 -22.64 -1.99 -5.09
N PHE A 457 -21.51 -1.92 -5.75
CA PHE A 457 -20.26 -2.55 -5.31
C PHE A 457 -19.75 -1.98 -3.98
N ALA A 458 -19.75 -0.66 -3.82
CA ALA A 458 -19.35 0.00 -2.58
C ALA A 458 -20.25 -0.37 -1.41
N LEU A 459 -21.57 -0.40 -1.60
CA LEU A 459 -22.55 -0.79 -0.58
C LEU A 459 -22.39 -2.27 -0.20
N TRP A 460 -22.11 -3.14 -1.15
CA TRP A 460 -21.81 -4.55 -0.88
C TRP A 460 -20.57 -4.72 0.00
N MET A 461 -19.47 -4.00 -0.29
CA MET A 461 -18.28 -4.01 0.56
C MET A 461 -18.54 -3.50 1.97
N ILE A 462 -19.35 -2.44 2.12
CA ILE A 462 -19.67 -1.85 3.42
C ILE A 462 -20.61 -2.76 4.22
N SER A 463 -21.61 -3.38 3.59
CA SER A 463 -22.52 -4.30 4.26
C SER A 463 -21.80 -5.51 4.86
N ASN A 464 -20.83 -6.04 4.14
CA ASN A 464 -20.05 -7.20 4.55
C ASN A 464 -18.72 -6.84 5.25
N GLU A 465 -18.57 -5.60 5.71
CA GLU A 465 -17.31 -5.09 6.31
C GLU A 465 -16.79 -5.99 7.44
N LYS A 466 -17.66 -6.46 8.32
CA LYS A 466 -17.27 -7.31 9.45
C LYS A 466 -16.74 -8.68 9.01
N SER A 467 -17.33 -9.26 7.97
CA SER A 467 -16.92 -10.54 7.42
C SER A 467 -15.56 -10.44 6.72
N PHE A 468 -15.37 -9.41 5.91
CA PHE A 468 -14.11 -9.21 5.19
C PHE A 468 -12.93 -8.85 6.10
N LEU A 469 -13.18 -8.07 7.17
CA LEU A 469 -12.17 -7.81 8.20
C LEU A 469 -11.76 -9.07 8.96
N ALA A 470 -12.68 -10.03 9.13
CA ALA A 470 -12.38 -11.31 9.78
C ALA A 470 -11.60 -12.28 8.89
N GLN A 471 -11.81 -12.22 7.57
CA GLN A 471 -11.21 -13.16 6.61
C GLN A 471 -9.75 -12.87 6.24
N LYS A 472 -9.17 -11.73 6.62
CA LYS A 472 -7.78 -11.30 6.29
C LYS A 472 -7.29 -11.84 4.94
N SER A 473 -7.76 -11.27 3.85
CA SER A 473 -7.38 -11.70 2.50
C SER A 473 -5.88 -11.46 2.26
N LYS A 474 -5.17 -12.45 1.72
CA LYS A 474 -3.76 -12.33 1.29
C LYS A 474 -3.61 -11.53 -0.02
N ASN A 475 -4.70 -11.14 -0.66
CA ASN A 475 -4.67 -10.44 -1.92
C ASN A 475 -4.50 -8.93 -1.68
N GLU A 476 -3.32 -8.38 -2.04
CA GLU A 476 -2.98 -6.97 -1.87
C GLU A 476 -3.94 -6.04 -2.62
N ILE A 477 -4.34 -6.40 -3.84
CA ILE A 477 -5.26 -5.60 -4.67
C ILE A 477 -6.60 -5.47 -3.96
N TRP A 478 -7.13 -6.56 -3.41
CA TRP A 478 -8.37 -6.53 -2.63
C TRP A 478 -8.26 -5.64 -1.40
N ASN A 479 -7.15 -5.70 -0.67
CA ASN A 479 -6.92 -4.90 0.52
C ASN A 479 -6.90 -3.40 0.21
N ILE A 480 -6.32 -3.00 -0.93
CA ILE A 480 -6.32 -1.61 -1.40
C ILE A 480 -7.75 -1.14 -1.71
N PHE A 481 -8.52 -1.92 -2.48
CA PHE A 481 -9.92 -1.62 -2.79
C PHE A 481 -10.79 -1.55 -1.54
N PHE A 482 -10.62 -2.50 -0.64
CA PHE A 482 -11.36 -2.53 0.62
C PHE A 482 -11.01 -1.36 1.55
N GLY A 483 -9.75 -0.95 1.58
CA GLY A 483 -9.29 0.25 2.30
C GLY A 483 -9.96 1.53 1.80
N GLY A 484 -10.21 1.64 0.49
CA GLY A 484 -10.86 2.77 -0.17
C GLY A 484 -12.39 2.69 -0.29
N ARG A 485 -13.07 1.78 0.40
CA ARG A 485 -14.53 1.56 0.25
C ARG A 485 -15.40 2.81 0.42
N TYR A 486 -15.08 3.66 1.39
CA TYR A 486 -15.82 4.90 1.62
C TYR A 486 -15.52 5.97 0.56
N LEU A 487 -14.30 5.98 0.05
CA LEU A 487 -13.91 6.83 -1.07
C LEU A 487 -14.71 6.45 -2.33
N ILE A 488 -14.78 5.15 -2.65
CA ILE A 488 -15.56 4.63 -3.77
C ILE A 488 -17.05 4.94 -3.60
N LEU A 489 -17.58 4.85 -2.38
CA LEU A 489 -18.95 5.24 -2.08
C LEU A 489 -19.24 6.70 -2.46
N LEU A 490 -18.40 7.63 -2.02
CA LEU A 490 -18.58 9.04 -2.33
C LEU A 490 -18.39 9.32 -3.82
N MET A 491 -17.38 8.72 -4.46
CA MET A 491 -17.15 8.85 -5.90
C MET A 491 -18.36 8.39 -6.70
N SER A 492 -19.00 7.28 -6.31
CA SER A 492 -20.19 6.75 -6.97
C SER A 492 -21.42 7.65 -6.81
N ILE A 493 -21.65 8.19 -5.62
CA ILE A 493 -22.76 9.13 -5.37
C ILE A 493 -22.61 10.39 -6.20
N PHE A 494 -21.43 11.01 -6.20
CA PHE A 494 -21.16 12.20 -6.99
C PHE A 494 -21.23 11.90 -8.50
N SER A 495 -20.80 10.70 -8.92
CA SER A 495 -20.87 10.26 -10.30
C SER A 495 -22.31 10.13 -10.79
N ILE A 496 -23.23 9.63 -9.96
CA ILE A 496 -24.66 9.61 -10.27
C ILE A 496 -25.20 11.03 -10.43
N TYR A 497 -24.84 11.93 -9.51
CA TYR A 497 -25.25 13.33 -9.59
C TYR A 497 -24.76 14.00 -10.90
N THR A 498 -23.50 13.82 -11.24
CA THR A 498 -22.92 14.38 -12.46
C THR A 498 -23.51 13.71 -13.72
N GLY A 499 -23.81 12.42 -13.66
CA GLY A 499 -24.52 11.71 -14.71
C GLY A 499 -25.91 12.27 -14.99
N PHE A 500 -26.64 12.71 -13.98
CA PHE A 500 -27.91 13.42 -14.16
C PHE A 500 -27.72 14.81 -14.77
N ILE A 501 -26.67 15.54 -14.39
CA ILE A 501 -26.35 16.82 -14.99
C ILE A 501 -26.02 16.68 -16.47
N TYR A 502 -25.24 15.70 -16.86
CA TYR A 502 -24.92 15.41 -18.26
C TYR A 502 -26.07 14.69 -18.98
N ASN A 503 -27.08 14.25 -18.25
CA ASN A 503 -28.19 13.45 -18.75
C ASN A 503 -27.72 12.25 -19.58
N ASP A 504 -26.77 11.49 -18.97
CA ASP A 504 -26.18 10.32 -19.57
C ASP A 504 -26.34 9.11 -18.63
N CYS A 505 -26.93 8.04 -19.16
CA CYS A 505 -27.09 6.78 -18.47
C CYS A 505 -26.84 5.65 -19.47
N PHE A 506 -25.71 4.98 -19.41
CA PHE A 506 -25.26 4.00 -20.39
C PHE A 506 -25.35 4.52 -21.82
N SER A 507 -24.89 5.75 -22.06
CA SER A 507 -24.94 6.44 -23.37
C SER A 507 -26.35 6.85 -23.85
N LYS A 508 -27.38 6.77 -22.99
CA LYS A 508 -28.76 7.21 -23.32
C LYS A 508 -29.22 8.28 -22.35
N SER A 509 -30.03 9.20 -22.87
CA SER A 509 -30.56 10.30 -22.07
C SER A 509 -31.94 9.99 -21.54
N PHE A 510 -32.26 10.52 -20.36
CA PHE A 510 -33.61 10.50 -19.80
C PHE A 510 -34.43 11.70 -20.29
N ASN A 511 -35.62 11.47 -20.75
CA ASN A 511 -36.56 12.51 -21.10
C ASN A 511 -37.72 12.56 -20.07
N ILE A 512 -37.46 13.23 -18.94
CA ILE A 512 -38.43 13.29 -17.84
C ILE A 512 -39.38 14.50 -18.01
N PHE A 513 -38.84 15.65 -18.41
CA PHE A 513 -39.58 16.93 -18.45
C PHE A 513 -39.98 17.35 -19.84
N GLY A 514 -39.68 16.58 -20.87
CA GLY A 514 -39.88 16.95 -22.25
C GLY A 514 -38.82 17.88 -22.83
N SER A 515 -38.46 17.69 -24.10
CA SER A 515 -37.47 18.52 -24.79
C SER A 515 -37.97 19.92 -25.07
N SER A 516 -37.09 20.93 -24.91
CA SER A 516 -37.36 22.32 -25.30
C SER A 516 -37.24 22.56 -26.79
N TRP A 517 -36.72 21.62 -27.53
CA TRP A 517 -36.51 21.75 -28.96
C TRP A 517 -37.63 21.07 -29.76
N ARG A 518 -38.17 21.78 -30.78
CA ARG A 518 -39.16 21.27 -31.69
C ARG A 518 -38.52 21.08 -33.06
N VAL A 519 -38.46 19.85 -33.53
CA VAL A 519 -37.78 19.51 -34.78
C VAL A 519 -38.64 19.82 -36.01
N ARG A 520 -39.98 19.77 -35.90
CA ARG A 520 -40.92 19.98 -37.02
C ARG A 520 -40.71 21.27 -37.80
N PRO A 521 -40.48 22.45 -37.22
CA PRO A 521 -40.27 23.69 -37.97
C PRO A 521 -38.99 23.69 -38.81
N MET A 522 -38.07 22.76 -38.61
CA MET A 522 -36.85 22.67 -39.43
C MET A 522 -37.10 22.10 -40.83
N TYR A 523 -38.20 21.38 -41.02
CA TYR A 523 -38.52 20.69 -42.27
C TYR A 523 -39.84 21.21 -42.80
N ASN A 524 -39.86 21.73 -44.07
CA ASN A 524 -40.96 22.16 -44.89
C ASN A 524 -42.34 22.26 -44.19
N ASN A 525 -42.63 23.39 -43.55
CA ASN A 525 -43.91 23.70 -42.92
C ASN A 525 -44.41 22.75 -41.85
N GLY A 526 -43.49 21.94 -41.25
CA GLY A 526 -43.81 21.03 -40.13
C GLY A 526 -44.56 19.77 -40.52
N VAL A 527 -44.63 19.43 -41.80
CA VAL A 527 -45.21 18.18 -42.28
C VAL A 527 -44.11 17.15 -42.46
N TRP A 528 -44.24 16.00 -41.75
CA TRP A 528 -43.33 14.88 -41.86
C TRP A 528 -43.83 13.92 -42.93
N THR A 529 -43.09 13.77 -44.04
CA THR A 529 -43.31 12.76 -45.05
C THR A 529 -42.20 11.71 -44.95
N ASP A 530 -42.47 10.47 -45.37
CA ASP A 530 -41.50 9.37 -45.37
C ASP A 530 -40.25 9.71 -46.21
N GLU A 531 -40.42 10.49 -47.29
CA GLU A 531 -39.32 11.00 -48.13
C GLU A 531 -38.39 11.94 -47.34
N ILE A 532 -38.95 12.87 -46.55
CA ILE A 532 -38.15 13.81 -45.73
C ILE A 532 -37.40 13.07 -44.67
N VAL A 533 -37.99 12.04 -44.05
CA VAL A 533 -37.31 11.21 -43.02
C VAL A 533 -36.21 10.38 -43.66
N HIS A 534 -36.40 9.88 -44.87
CA HIS A 534 -35.40 9.10 -45.61
C HIS A 534 -34.22 9.97 -46.07
N ASP A 535 -34.50 11.16 -46.61
CA ASP A 535 -33.47 12.09 -47.09
C ASP A 535 -32.69 12.77 -45.98
N ASN A 536 -33.27 12.93 -44.78
CA ASN A 536 -32.65 13.52 -43.61
C ASN A 536 -32.46 12.47 -42.51
N GLY A 537 -31.73 11.40 -42.83
CA GLY A 537 -31.43 10.32 -41.87
C GLY A 537 -30.65 10.77 -40.62
N PHE A 538 -30.20 12.03 -40.59
CA PHE A 538 -29.42 12.60 -39.52
C PHE A 538 -30.00 13.91 -39.02
N LEU A 539 -30.19 14.02 -37.70
CA LEU A 539 -30.69 15.22 -37.05
C LEU A 539 -29.54 16.20 -36.77
N GLN A 540 -29.56 17.36 -37.38
CA GLN A 540 -28.69 18.48 -37.08
C GLN A 540 -29.52 19.61 -36.47
N LEU A 541 -29.34 19.94 -35.23
CA LEU A 541 -30.07 21.03 -34.58
C LEU A 541 -29.51 22.38 -35.02
N ASN A 542 -30.37 23.23 -35.61
CA ASN A 542 -30.01 24.57 -36.02
C ASN A 542 -30.82 25.60 -35.21
N PRO A 543 -30.20 26.39 -34.36
CA PRO A 543 -30.87 27.38 -33.53
C PRO A 543 -31.34 28.62 -34.34
N LYS A 544 -30.86 28.80 -35.58
CA LYS A 544 -31.21 29.95 -36.44
C LYS A 544 -32.64 29.89 -36.96
N THR A 545 -33.22 28.70 -37.05
CA THR A 545 -34.58 28.52 -37.54
C THR A 545 -35.60 28.95 -36.49
N ARG A 546 -36.53 29.85 -36.81
CA ARG A 546 -37.56 30.32 -35.89
C ARG A 546 -38.50 29.17 -35.49
N GLY A 547 -38.88 29.12 -34.22
CA GLY A 547 -39.81 28.11 -33.68
C GLY A 547 -39.21 26.76 -33.34
N VAL A 548 -37.93 26.52 -33.61
CA VAL A 548 -37.23 25.27 -33.22
C VAL A 548 -36.99 25.20 -31.73
N TYR A 549 -36.57 26.29 -31.11
CA TYR A 549 -36.38 26.39 -29.70
C TYR A 549 -37.53 27.13 -28.99
N SER A 550 -38.10 26.52 -27.96
CA SER A 550 -39.27 27.06 -27.27
C SER A 550 -38.98 28.27 -26.37
N GLY A 551 -37.70 28.60 -26.14
CA GLY A 551 -37.29 29.72 -25.27
C GLY A 551 -37.09 29.32 -23.79
N ASN A 552 -37.59 28.18 -23.34
CA ASN A 552 -37.39 27.67 -21.97
C ASN A 552 -36.34 26.57 -21.98
N PRO A 553 -35.30 26.65 -21.17
CA PRO A 553 -34.30 25.59 -21.08
C PRO A 553 -34.89 24.33 -20.43
N TYR A 554 -34.24 23.19 -20.66
CA TYR A 554 -34.56 21.96 -19.95
C TYR A 554 -34.31 22.14 -18.46
N PRO A 555 -35.23 21.74 -17.55
CA PRO A 555 -35.18 22.13 -16.16
C PRO A 555 -33.94 21.62 -15.38
N PHE A 556 -33.46 20.41 -15.73
CA PHE A 556 -32.33 19.81 -15.02
C PHE A 556 -31.42 19.01 -15.97
N GLY A 557 -30.19 19.46 -16.13
CA GLY A 557 -29.21 18.82 -16.99
C GLY A 557 -29.27 19.23 -18.43
N ILE A 558 -28.65 18.45 -19.29
CA ILE A 558 -28.60 18.66 -20.74
C ILE A 558 -29.89 18.13 -21.37
N ASP A 559 -30.41 18.85 -22.39
CA ASP A 559 -31.61 18.45 -23.10
C ASP A 559 -31.41 17.06 -23.81
N PRO A 560 -32.33 16.10 -23.64
CA PRO A 560 -32.18 14.75 -24.19
C PRO A 560 -32.12 14.71 -25.73
N ILE A 561 -32.57 15.74 -26.42
CA ILE A 561 -32.52 15.78 -27.91
C ILE A 561 -31.09 15.78 -28.44
N TRP A 562 -30.14 16.31 -27.68
CA TRP A 562 -28.73 16.31 -28.05
C TRP A 562 -28.15 14.91 -28.20
N ASN A 563 -28.71 13.89 -27.54
CA ASN A 563 -28.26 12.52 -27.71
C ASN A 563 -28.47 11.97 -29.12
N ILE A 564 -29.48 12.47 -29.82
CA ILE A 564 -29.85 12.03 -31.18
C ILE A 564 -29.16 12.91 -32.22
N ALA A 565 -28.76 14.13 -31.89
CA ALA A 565 -28.20 15.11 -32.83
C ALA A 565 -26.74 14.78 -33.20
N ILE A 566 -26.40 14.97 -34.50
CA ILE A 566 -25.02 14.80 -35.00
C ILE A 566 -24.08 15.86 -34.44
N ASN A 567 -24.54 17.09 -34.28
CA ASN A 567 -23.76 18.20 -33.74
C ASN A 567 -23.65 18.18 -32.19
N LYS A 568 -24.01 17.08 -31.54
CA LYS A 568 -23.84 16.78 -30.12
C LYS A 568 -22.40 17.06 -29.63
N LEU A 569 -21.40 16.59 -30.38
CA LEU A 569 -20.01 16.75 -30.01
C LEU A 569 -19.57 18.21 -29.95
N THR A 570 -19.96 19.03 -30.89
CA THR A 570 -19.63 20.45 -30.91
C THR A 570 -20.19 21.17 -29.69
N PHE A 571 -21.44 20.88 -29.34
CA PHE A 571 -22.09 21.45 -28.17
C PHE A 571 -21.44 20.97 -26.86
N LEU A 572 -21.25 19.65 -26.68
CA LEU A 572 -20.68 19.08 -25.46
C LEU A 572 -19.23 19.49 -25.24
N ASN A 573 -18.42 19.56 -26.31
CA ASN A 573 -17.04 20.04 -26.20
C ASN A 573 -16.98 21.46 -25.65
N SER A 574 -17.77 22.37 -26.22
CA SER A 574 -17.80 23.77 -25.77
C SER A 574 -18.25 23.85 -24.29
N TYR A 575 -19.32 23.16 -23.95
CA TYR A 575 -19.87 23.17 -22.59
C TYR A 575 -18.88 22.58 -21.55
N LYS A 576 -18.40 21.36 -21.78
CA LYS A 576 -17.51 20.65 -20.84
C LYS A 576 -16.16 21.36 -20.69
N MET A 577 -15.60 21.89 -21.75
CA MET A 577 -14.37 22.66 -21.73
C MET A 577 -14.49 23.92 -20.88
N LYS A 578 -15.54 24.69 -21.07
CA LYS A 578 -15.79 25.91 -20.28
C LYS A 578 -16.06 25.58 -18.82
N MET A 579 -16.82 24.54 -18.53
CA MET A 579 -17.04 24.07 -17.15
C MET A 579 -15.75 23.61 -16.48
N SER A 580 -14.88 22.91 -17.21
CA SER A 580 -13.59 22.47 -16.66
C SER A 580 -12.68 23.66 -16.30
N VAL A 581 -12.66 24.71 -17.10
CA VAL A 581 -11.93 25.94 -16.83
C VAL A 581 -12.49 26.63 -15.57
N ILE A 582 -13.80 26.77 -15.46
CA ILE A 582 -14.44 27.39 -14.28
C ILE A 582 -14.11 26.63 -13.01
N ILE A 583 -14.27 25.30 -13.02
CA ILE A 583 -13.99 24.44 -11.86
C ILE A 583 -12.51 24.53 -11.49
N GLY A 584 -11.60 24.47 -12.47
CA GLY A 584 -10.18 24.52 -12.28
C GLY A 584 -9.70 25.82 -11.63
N ILE A 585 -10.14 26.94 -12.17
CA ILE A 585 -9.76 28.26 -11.62
C ILE A 585 -10.34 28.46 -10.23
N THR A 586 -11.58 28.05 -9.99
CA THR A 586 -12.19 28.11 -8.65
C THR A 586 -11.42 27.28 -7.64
N HIS A 587 -10.98 26.10 -8.02
CA HIS A 587 -10.20 25.20 -7.17
C HIS A 587 -8.80 25.77 -6.86
N MET A 588 -8.12 26.34 -7.85
CA MET A 588 -6.83 27.01 -7.64
C MET A 588 -6.94 28.23 -6.74
N VAL A 589 -7.95 29.08 -6.94
CA VAL A 589 -8.22 30.25 -6.07
C VAL A 589 -8.51 29.79 -4.64
N PHE A 590 -9.25 28.71 -4.47
CA PHE A 590 -9.48 28.14 -3.15
C PHE A 590 -8.17 27.68 -2.49
N GLY A 591 -7.27 27.05 -3.23
CA GLY A 591 -5.94 26.67 -2.75
C GLY A 591 -5.12 27.87 -2.28
N VAL A 592 -5.11 28.96 -3.03
CA VAL A 592 -4.41 30.20 -2.64
C VAL A 592 -5.04 30.82 -1.39
N VAL A 593 -6.36 30.78 -1.25
CA VAL A 593 -7.06 31.26 -0.03
C VAL A 593 -6.68 30.42 1.20
N LEU A 594 -6.50 29.10 1.05
CA LEU A 594 -5.99 28.27 2.15
C LEU A 594 -4.56 28.63 2.56
N SER A 595 -3.72 29.05 1.62
CA SER A 595 -2.40 29.61 1.93
C SER A 595 -2.48 30.84 2.82
N LEU A 596 -3.47 31.73 2.58
CA LEU A 596 -3.70 32.87 3.45
C LEU A 596 -3.96 32.46 4.91
N PHE A 597 -4.78 31.44 5.12
CA PHE A 597 -5.07 30.96 6.48
C PHE A 597 -3.82 30.38 7.17
N ASN A 598 -2.90 29.77 6.43
CA ASN A 598 -1.60 29.36 6.96
C ASN A 598 -0.78 30.57 7.39
N HIS A 599 -0.65 31.58 6.54
CA HIS A 599 0.11 32.78 6.85
C HIS A 599 -0.45 33.56 8.05
N ILE A 600 -1.78 33.62 8.20
CA ILE A 600 -2.44 34.23 9.36
C ILE A 600 -2.12 33.45 10.64
N TYR A 601 -2.17 32.15 10.61
CA TYR A 601 -1.90 31.29 11.77
C TYR A 601 -0.46 31.44 12.26
N PHE A 602 0.49 31.40 11.34
CA PHE A 602 1.92 31.54 11.64
C PHE A 602 2.35 33.01 11.86
N LYS A 603 1.40 33.97 11.86
CA LYS A 603 1.65 35.40 12.04
C LYS A 603 2.65 36.00 11.05
N GLN A 604 2.73 35.45 9.86
CA GLN A 604 3.62 35.92 8.80
C GLN A 604 2.97 37.04 7.98
N THR A 605 2.80 38.22 8.61
CA THR A 605 2.17 39.36 7.95
C THR A 605 2.92 39.82 6.70
N THR A 606 4.23 39.66 6.67
CA THR A 606 5.04 39.99 5.49
C THR A 606 4.64 39.17 4.29
N ASN A 607 4.45 37.85 4.46
CA ASN A 607 4.08 36.94 3.36
C ASN A 607 2.64 37.21 2.88
N ILE A 608 1.76 37.71 3.75
CA ILE A 608 0.40 38.09 3.33
C ILE A 608 0.46 39.24 2.33
N VAL A 609 1.26 40.27 2.59
CA VAL A 609 1.32 41.46 1.74
C VAL A 609 2.16 41.21 0.49
N LEU A 610 3.26 40.49 0.62
CA LEU A 610 4.27 40.34 -0.45
C LEU A 610 4.05 39.13 -1.34
N GLN A 611 3.39 38.12 -0.86
CA GLN A 611 3.17 36.89 -1.61
C GLN A 611 1.68 36.67 -1.93
N PHE A 612 0.81 36.63 -0.93
CA PHE A 612 -0.61 36.33 -1.13
C PHE A 612 -1.34 37.37 -1.96
N ILE A 613 -1.19 38.68 -1.66
CA ILE A 613 -1.92 39.72 -2.36
C ILE A 613 -1.54 39.77 -3.86
N PRO A 614 -0.26 39.83 -4.25
CA PRO A 614 0.08 39.82 -5.68
C PRO A 614 -0.29 38.54 -6.38
N GLU A 615 -0.20 37.37 -5.73
CA GLU A 615 -0.67 36.10 -6.27
C GLU A 615 -2.17 36.12 -6.58
N MET A 616 -2.99 36.65 -5.66
CA MET A 616 -4.42 36.77 -5.87
C MET A 616 -4.76 37.81 -6.96
N ILE A 617 -4.06 38.93 -7.01
CA ILE A 617 -4.23 39.90 -8.09
C ILE A 617 -3.96 39.28 -9.45
N PHE A 618 -2.87 38.54 -9.57
CA PHE A 618 -2.48 37.87 -10.83
C PHE A 618 -3.54 36.86 -11.30
N ILE A 619 -3.92 35.93 -10.43
CA ILE A 619 -4.86 34.85 -10.81
C ILE A 619 -6.27 35.39 -11.09
N ILE A 620 -6.75 36.37 -10.32
CA ILE A 620 -8.07 36.95 -10.51
C ILE A 620 -8.09 37.85 -11.74
N SER A 621 -7.07 38.66 -11.96
CA SER A 621 -7.03 39.59 -13.11
C SER A 621 -7.04 38.88 -14.45
N LEU A 622 -6.36 37.77 -14.57
CA LEU A 622 -6.27 37.01 -15.83
C LEU A 622 -7.34 35.91 -15.90
N PHE A 623 -7.24 34.96 -15.02
CA PHE A 623 -8.08 33.72 -15.09
C PHE A 623 -9.47 33.93 -14.48
N GLY A 624 -9.58 34.70 -13.43
CA GLY A 624 -10.88 35.11 -12.86
C GLY A 624 -11.70 35.92 -13.86
N TYR A 625 -11.05 36.81 -14.62
CA TYR A 625 -11.70 37.53 -15.71
C TYR A 625 -12.13 36.62 -16.85
N LEU A 626 -11.34 35.58 -17.19
CA LEU A 626 -11.74 34.58 -18.17
C LEU A 626 -13.02 33.84 -17.76
N VAL A 627 -13.10 33.44 -16.49
CA VAL A 627 -14.32 32.83 -15.92
C VAL A 627 -15.49 33.82 -15.97
N PHE A 628 -15.26 35.09 -15.64
CA PHE A 628 -16.28 36.12 -15.75
C PHE A 628 -16.80 36.27 -17.18
N MET A 629 -15.93 36.29 -18.18
CA MET A 629 -16.35 36.37 -19.59
C MET A 629 -17.21 35.18 -20.01
N ILE A 630 -16.82 33.95 -19.58
CA ILE A 630 -17.57 32.72 -19.89
C ILE A 630 -18.99 32.82 -19.31
N ILE A 631 -19.09 33.11 -18.01
CA ILE A 631 -20.40 33.20 -17.34
C ILE A 631 -21.24 34.33 -17.89
N PHE A 632 -20.64 35.50 -18.14
CA PHE A 632 -21.32 36.66 -18.70
C PHE A 632 -21.89 36.36 -20.10
N LYS A 633 -21.11 35.70 -20.95
CA LYS A 633 -21.57 35.24 -22.26
C LYS A 633 -22.79 34.31 -22.14
N TRP A 634 -22.73 33.34 -21.23
CA TRP A 634 -23.87 32.44 -20.99
C TRP A 634 -25.14 33.14 -20.53
N CYS A 635 -25.00 34.19 -19.69
CA CYS A 635 -26.13 34.92 -19.15
C CYS A 635 -26.75 35.89 -20.18
N ARG A 636 -25.91 36.49 -21.03
CA ARG A 636 -26.36 37.60 -21.93
C ARG A 636 -26.83 37.10 -23.31
N PHE A 637 -26.16 36.09 -23.84
CA PHE A 637 -26.48 35.63 -25.20
C PHE A 637 -27.47 34.48 -25.19
N ASN A 638 -28.60 34.70 -25.84
CA ASN A 638 -29.67 33.75 -26.06
C ASN A 638 -29.69 33.27 -27.52
N VAL A 639 -30.54 32.30 -27.84
CA VAL A 639 -30.72 31.77 -29.20
C VAL A 639 -30.99 32.86 -30.25
N ASN A 640 -31.69 33.93 -29.87
CA ASN A 640 -32.02 35.04 -30.81
C ASN A 640 -30.80 35.88 -31.20
N ASN A 641 -29.75 35.88 -30.37
CA ASN A 641 -28.54 36.69 -30.53
C ASN A 641 -27.32 35.87 -30.92
N VAL A 642 -27.48 34.61 -31.30
CA VAL A 642 -26.37 33.66 -31.62
C VAL A 642 -25.43 34.23 -32.69
N GLN A 643 -25.94 34.95 -33.68
CA GLN A 643 -25.12 35.51 -34.78
C GLN A 643 -24.17 36.62 -34.30
N ASN A 644 -24.51 37.29 -33.23
CA ASN A 644 -23.74 38.38 -32.69
C ASN A 644 -22.83 37.95 -31.53
N ALA A 645 -22.80 36.65 -31.22
CA ALA A 645 -22.00 36.12 -30.11
C ALA A 645 -20.49 36.15 -30.43
N PRO A 646 -19.70 36.90 -29.65
CA PRO A 646 -18.26 36.97 -29.86
C PRO A 646 -17.54 35.68 -29.38
N SER A 647 -16.34 35.45 -29.92
CA SER A 647 -15.46 34.40 -29.46
C SER A 647 -14.69 34.85 -28.20
N ILE A 648 -14.82 34.11 -27.11
CA ILE A 648 -14.12 34.39 -25.84
C ILE A 648 -12.61 34.24 -26.01
N LEU A 649 -12.16 33.22 -26.76
CA LEU A 649 -10.73 32.96 -27.00
C LEU A 649 -10.07 34.15 -27.70
N ILE A 650 -10.70 34.68 -28.74
CA ILE A 650 -10.18 35.85 -29.49
C ILE A 650 -10.14 37.07 -28.58
N HIS A 651 -11.16 37.32 -27.77
CA HIS A 651 -11.15 38.40 -26.81
C HIS A 651 -10.03 38.26 -25.77
N PHE A 652 -9.78 37.06 -25.30
CA PHE A 652 -8.72 36.79 -24.35
C PHE A 652 -7.33 37.00 -24.96
N ILE A 653 -7.13 36.57 -26.22
CA ILE A 653 -5.87 36.82 -26.94
C ILE A 653 -5.69 38.33 -27.21
N ASN A 654 -6.74 39.01 -27.67
CA ASN A 654 -6.70 40.43 -27.95
C ASN A 654 -6.42 41.28 -26.67
N MET A 655 -6.82 40.82 -25.52
CA MET A 655 -6.51 41.40 -24.23
C MET A 655 -4.98 41.50 -23.99
N PHE A 656 -4.22 40.45 -24.37
CA PHE A 656 -2.76 40.45 -24.23
C PHE A 656 -2.06 41.22 -25.34
N MET A 657 -2.65 41.20 -26.56
CA MET A 657 -2.07 41.87 -27.73
C MET A 657 -2.47 43.36 -27.83
N PHE A 658 -3.36 43.82 -26.98
CA PHE A 658 -3.94 45.17 -27.03
C PHE A 658 -4.53 45.53 -28.41
N SER A 659 -4.97 44.53 -29.18
CA SER A 659 -5.57 44.68 -30.50
C SER A 659 -7.09 44.61 -30.40
N TYR A 660 -7.78 45.74 -30.62
CA TYR A 660 -9.24 45.82 -30.47
C TYR A 660 -9.96 46.17 -31.81
N ASP A 661 -9.22 46.24 -32.92
CA ASP A 661 -9.72 46.70 -34.20
C ASP A 661 -10.44 45.61 -35.03
N ASP A 662 -10.71 44.42 -34.47
CA ASP A 662 -11.38 43.35 -35.14
C ASP A 662 -12.87 43.65 -35.34
N SER A 663 -13.26 44.03 -36.55
CA SER A 663 -14.65 44.29 -36.95
C SER A 663 -15.56 43.05 -36.91
N THR A 664 -14.97 41.86 -36.90
CA THR A 664 -15.69 40.60 -36.86
C THR A 664 -16.08 40.14 -35.47
N ASN A 665 -15.38 40.61 -34.42
CA ASN A 665 -15.59 40.22 -33.02
C ASN A 665 -16.10 41.39 -32.21
N ARG A 666 -17.44 41.47 -32.03
CA ARG A 666 -18.04 42.55 -31.27
C ARG A 666 -17.72 42.44 -29.79
N PRO A 667 -17.57 43.56 -29.04
CA PRO A 667 -17.34 43.53 -27.62
C PRO A 667 -18.54 42.92 -26.88
N LEU A 668 -18.25 42.17 -25.79
CA LEU A 668 -19.25 41.54 -24.91
C LEU A 668 -20.12 42.58 -24.18
N TYR A 669 -19.50 43.70 -23.72
CA TYR A 669 -20.14 44.80 -23.02
C TYR A 669 -19.45 46.13 -23.33
N GLU A 670 -20.09 47.20 -22.99
CA GLU A 670 -19.52 48.53 -23.11
C GLU A 670 -18.30 48.69 -22.22
N HIS A 671 -17.28 49.44 -22.68
CA HIS A 671 -16.01 49.67 -21.95
C HIS A 671 -15.15 48.41 -21.70
N GLN A 672 -15.34 47.36 -22.47
CA GLN A 672 -14.54 46.12 -22.34
C GLN A 672 -13.05 46.41 -22.51
N GLN A 673 -12.64 47.23 -23.45
CA GLN A 673 -11.25 47.56 -23.72
C GLN A 673 -10.57 48.21 -22.50
N GLU A 674 -11.25 49.17 -21.86
CA GLU A 674 -10.72 49.88 -20.68
C GLU A 674 -10.49 48.91 -19.52
N VAL A 675 -11.50 48.05 -19.24
CA VAL A 675 -11.44 47.06 -18.15
C VAL A 675 -10.33 46.04 -18.41
N GLN A 676 -10.19 45.55 -19.61
CA GLN A 676 -9.16 44.58 -19.97
C GLN A 676 -7.76 45.18 -19.85
N THR A 677 -7.57 46.41 -20.33
CA THR A 677 -6.27 47.11 -20.24
C THR A 677 -5.89 47.31 -18.76
N PHE A 678 -6.86 47.73 -17.93
CA PHE A 678 -6.65 47.90 -16.52
C PHE A 678 -6.25 46.61 -15.80
N LEU A 679 -6.94 45.49 -16.10
CA LEU A 679 -6.63 44.16 -15.51
C LEU A 679 -5.25 43.67 -15.93
N VAL A 680 -4.85 43.85 -17.21
CA VAL A 680 -3.52 43.46 -17.68
C VAL A 680 -2.43 44.26 -16.99
N ILE A 681 -2.62 45.56 -16.81
CA ILE A 681 -1.67 46.43 -16.09
C ILE A 681 -1.50 45.95 -14.63
N PHE A 682 -2.62 45.63 -13.93
CA PHE A 682 -2.55 45.07 -12.57
C PHE A 682 -1.78 43.76 -12.52
N ALA A 683 -2.04 42.82 -13.46
CA ALA A 683 -1.34 41.57 -13.53
C ALA A 683 0.19 41.77 -13.79
N LEU A 684 0.54 42.72 -14.66
CA LEU A 684 1.93 43.08 -14.94
C LEU A 684 2.63 43.70 -13.75
N ILE A 685 1.93 44.52 -12.94
CA ILE A 685 2.47 45.10 -11.70
C ILE A 685 2.67 44.03 -10.63
N ALA A 686 1.80 43.01 -10.56
CA ALA A 686 1.89 41.93 -9.57
C ALA A 686 3.19 41.12 -9.71
N ILE A 687 3.71 40.95 -10.91
CA ILE A 687 4.94 40.14 -11.15
C ILE A 687 6.17 40.80 -10.52
N PRO A 688 6.52 42.08 -10.80
CA PRO A 688 7.64 42.75 -10.12
C PRO A 688 7.41 42.89 -8.61
N TRP A 689 6.16 43.04 -8.16
CA TRP A 689 5.82 43.09 -6.75
C TRP A 689 6.27 41.79 -6.02
N MET A 690 5.93 40.63 -6.54
CA MET A 690 6.42 39.35 -6.00
C MET A 690 7.93 39.19 -6.11
N LEU A 691 8.51 39.59 -7.24
CA LEU A 691 9.92 39.32 -7.53
C LEU A 691 10.87 40.22 -6.73
N LEU A 692 10.61 41.49 -6.68
CA LEU A 692 11.57 42.50 -6.18
C LEU A 692 11.35 42.91 -4.73
N ILE A 693 10.13 43.12 -4.33
CA ILE A 693 9.84 43.75 -3.01
C ILE A 693 10.20 42.84 -1.85
N GLN A 694 10.00 41.52 -1.97
CA GLN A 694 10.25 40.58 -0.88
C GLN A 694 11.76 40.47 -0.54
N PRO A 695 12.69 40.27 -1.47
CA PRO A 695 14.13 40.24 -1.16
C PRO A 695 14.61 41.53 -0.50
N PHE A 696 14.14 42.70 -0.99
CA PHE A 696 14.55 44.01 -0.41
C PHE A 696 14.04 44.20 1.03
N ILE A 697 12.83 43.76 1.34
CA ILE A 697 12.29 43.86 2.70
C ILE A 697 13.03 42.88 3.64
N ILE A 698 13.37 41.69 3.19
CA ILE A 698 14.16 40.72 3.96
C ILE A 698 15.54 41.32 4.26
N ARG A 699 16.20 41.92 3.25
CA ARG A 699 17.48 42.66 3.43
C ARG A 699 17.37 43.77 4.44
N ALA A 700 16.33 44.62 4.33
CA ALA A 700 16.11 45.74 5.25
C ALA A 700 15.83 45.28 6.69
N LYS A 701 15.10 44.16 6.86
CA LYS A 701 14.89 43.56 8.18
C LYS A 701 16.19 43.03 8.79
N HIS A 702 17.01 42.34 7.96
CA HIS A 702 18.28 41.85 8.40
C HIS A 702 19.26 42.96 8.80
N GLN A 703 19.35 44.03 8.00
CA GLN A 703 20.14 45.21 8.36
C GLN A 703 19.67 45.87 9.67
N LYS A 704 18.36 46.06 9.85
CA LYS A 704 17.83 46.57 11.11
C LYS A 704 18.06 45.67 12.33
N ALA A 705 18.13 44.32 12.11
CA ALA A 705 18.46 43.39 13.16
C ALA A 705 19.96 43.46 13.52
N GLN A 706 20.84 43.61 12.51
CA GLN A 706 22.28 43.84 12.74
C GLN A 706 22.54 45.19 13.43
N ASP A 707 21.85 46.27 13.04
CA ASP A 707 21.98 47.58 13.67
C ASP A 707 21.52 47.54 15.12
N LYS A 708 20.46 46.80 15.44
CA LYS A 708 20.01 46.60 16.84
C LYS A 708 21.01 45.77 17.65
N LEU A 709 21.62 44.75 17.09
CA LEU A 709 22.68 43.96 17.73
C LEU A 709 23.93 44.83 17.95
N ALA A 710 24.33 45.62 16.97
CA ALA A 710 25.44 46.59 17.08
C ALA A 710 25.17 47.66 18.11
N SER A 711 23.93 48.19 18.20
CA SER A 711 23.56 49.16 19.21
C SER A 711 23.48 48.58 20.61
N SER A 712 23.09 47.33 20.78
CA SER A 712 23.11 46.65 22.08
C SER A 712 24.53 46.35 22.55
N SER A 713 25.45 46.01 21.64
CA SER A 713 26.86 45.79 21.95
C SER A 713 27.62 47.07 22.26
N LEU A 714 27.19 48.23 21.77
CA LEU A 714 27.74 49.57 22.07
C LEU A 714 27.23 50.13 23.42
N SER A 715 26.16 49.62 23.99
CA SER A 715 25.65 50.02 25.30
C SER A 715 26.32 49.34 26.47
N GLU A 716 27.13 48.31 26.25
CA GLU A 716 28.04 47.66 27.19
C GLU A 716 29.46 48.17 27.00
N SER A 717 29.75 49.41 27.44
CA SER A 717 31.13 49.86 27.64
C SER A 717 31.64 49.38 29.01
N PRO A 718 32.88 48.92 29.13
CA PRO A 718 33.41 48.25 30.32
C PRO A 718 33.88 49.29 31.34
N THR A 719 33.29 49.31 32.50
CA THR A 719 33.99 49.79 33.70
C THR A 719 33.95 48.73 34.78
N GLY A 720 35.13 48.19 35.00
CA GLY A 720 35.55 47.72 36.31
C GLY A 720 35.31 46.31 36.75
N ASP A 721 36.41 45.54 36.62
CA ASP A 721 36.91 44.58 37.60
C ASP A 721 36.03 43.47 38.21
N ILE A 722 36.42 42.25 37.88
CA ILE A 722 36.63 41.06 38.70
C ILE A 722 35.52 40.66 39.69
N GLU A 723 34.82 39.63 39.40
CA GLU A 723 34.85 38.37 40.18
C GLU A 723 33.96 37.29 39.56
N VAL A 724 34.52 36.10 39.59
CA VAL A 724 33.91 34.85 39.16
C VAL A 724 32.84 34.49 40.17
N GLU A 725 31.56 34.38 39.72
CA GLU A 725 30.64 33.42 40.29
C GLU A 725 29.60 32.96 39.26
N ILE A 726 29.55 31.68 39.15
CA ILE A 726 28.62 30.86 38.37
C ILE A 726 27.22 31.06 38.97
N MET A 727 26.28 31.63 38.24
CA MET A 727 24.87 31.19 38.27
C MET A 727 23.98 32.01 37.33
N ASP A 728 23.11 31.26 36.60
CA ASP A 728 21.85 31.68 35.98
C ASP A 728 21.85 32.59 34.73
N SER A 729 22.01 31.89 33.59
CA SER A 729 21.52 32.32 32.28
C SER A 729 19.99 32.23 32.19
N ASN A 730 19.30 33.31 32.52
CA ASN A 730 17.87 33.45 32.18
C ASN A 730 17.54 34.88 31.79
N HIS A 731 17.93 35.35 30.62
CA HIS A 731 17.26 36.50 29.96
C HIS A 731 17.95 36.85 28.63
N SER A 732 17.75 36.06 27.57
CA SER A 732 17.96 36.54 26.19
C SER A 732 17.25 35.69 25.11
N GLU A 733 16.05 35.24 25.39
CA GLU A 733 15.32 34.33 24.45
C GLU A 733 14.07 34.95 23.79
N LYS A 734 13.99 36.26 23.64
CA LYS A 734 12.77 36.85 23.04
C LYS A 734 12.95 37.53 21.67
N THR A 735 14.15 37.52 21.06
CA THR A 735 14.35 38.33 19.84
C THR A 735 14.75 37.55 18.58
N ASN A 736 14.91 36.20 18.62
CA ASN A 736 15.32 35.42 17.47
C ASN A 736 14.22 34.56 16.82
N GLN A 737 12.95 34.84 17.06
CA GLN A 737 11.85 34.00 16.59
C GLN A 737 11.18 34.44 15.27
N GLU A 738 11.70 35.46 14.59
CA GLU A 738 11.03 36.01 13.40
C GLU A 738 11.75 35.82 12.04
N VAL A 739 12.84 35.07 11.94
CA VAL A 739 13.61 35.03 10.67
C VAL A 739 13.61 33.67 9.97
N ASP A 740 13.22 32.59 10.61
CA ASP A 740 13.26 31.27 10.01
C ASP A 740 11.87 30.67 9.75
N SER A 741 11.19 31.15 8.72
CA SER A 741 10.14 30.36 8.07
C SER A 741 9.82 30.87 6.67
N SER A 742 10.77 30.70 5.75
CA SER A 742 10.45 30.54 4.34
C SER A 742 11.00 29.18 3.91
N GLY A 743 10.07 28.25 3.66
CA GLY A 743 10.33 26.86 3.42
C GLY A 743 11.26 26.60 2.25
N GLY A 744 12.02 25.53 2.37
CA GLY A 744 12.70 24.89 1.26
C GLY A 744 14.01 24.27 1.68
N HIS A 745 14.02 22.98 1.71
CA HIS A 745 15.12 22.03 1.60
C HIS A 745 16.41 22.22 2.40
N GLY A 746 16.60 21.25 3.23
CA GLY A 746 17.68 20.83 4.06
C GLY A 746 19.10 21.23 3.66
N GLY A 747 19.83 21.63 4.69
CA GLY A 747 21.27 21.81 4.69
C GLY A 747 21.63 22.68 5.87
N HIS A 748 22.05 22.06 6.95
CA HIS A 748 22.75 22.78 8.01
C HIS A 748 24.05 23.34 7.43
N ASP A 749 24.01 24.61 7.04
CA ASP A 749 25.23 25.39 6.90
C ASP A 749 24.98 26.75 7.54
N HIS A 750 25.76 27.10 8.54
CA HIS A 750 25.87 28.43 9.10
C HIS A 750 26.55 29.33 8.06
N GLY A 751 25.89 29.56 6.94
CA GLY A 751 26.34 30.42 5.87
C GLY A 751 25.97 31.87 6.13
N GLU A 752 26.87 32.78 5.81
CA GLU A 752 26.68 34.22 5.70
C GLU A 752 25.39 34.56 4.92
N PHE A 753 24.64 35.57 5.36
CA PHE A 753 23.48 36.10 4.65
C PHE A 753 23.85 36.43 3.17
N ASN A 754 23.45 35.57 2.26
CA ASN A 754 23.71 35.77 0.83
C ASN A 754 22.47 36.32 0.14
N PHE A 755 22.49 37.61 -0.12
CA PHE A 755 21.36 38.29 -0.79
C PHE A 755 21.11 37.72 -2.20
N GLY A 756 22.16 37.26 -2.89
CA GLY A 756 22.04 36.63 -4.21
C GLY A 756 21.17 35.38 -4.19
N ASP A 757 21.37 34.49 -3.21
CA ASP A 757 20.60 33.23 -3.12
C ASP A 757 19.12 33.50 -2.81
N ILE A 758 18.84 34.50 -1.97
CA ILE A 758 17.45 34.91 -1.67
C ILE A 758 16.77 35.44 -2.94
N CYS A 759 17.47 36.27 -3.73
CA CYS A 759 16.94 36.78 -5.00
C CYS A 759 16.68 35.65 -6.01
N VAL A 760 17.61 34.69 -6.14
CA VAL A 760 17.44 33.54 -7.04
C VAL A 760 16.26 32.67 -6.61
N HIS A 761 16.16 32.37 -5.31
CA HIS A 761 15.05 31.59 -4.77
C HIS A 761 13.69 32.28 -5.02
N GLN A 762 13.62 33.57 -4.79
CA GLN A 762 12.41 34.35 -5.06
C GLN A 762 12.06 34.43 -6.56
N ALA A 763 13.06 34.54 -7.41
CA ALA A 763 12.87 34.49 -8.86
C ALA A 763 12.29 33.15 -9.30
N ILE A 764 12.85 32.03 -8.81
CA ILE A 764 12.34 30.68 -9.08
C ILE A 764 10.89 30.57 -8.63
N HIS A 765 10.59 30.99 -7.41
CA HIS A 765 9.21 30.94 -6.88
C HIS A 765 8.22 31.76 -7.72
N THR A 766 8.61 32.97 -8.13
CA THR A 766 7.75 33.84 -8.96
C THR A 766 7.50 33.22 -10.34
N ILE A 767 8.55 32.69 -11.00
CA ILE A 767 8.44 32.04 -12.29
C ILE A 767 7.58 30.77 -12.17
N GLU A 768 7.82 29.96 -11.16
CA GLU A 768 7.06 28.74 -10.90
C GLU A 768 5.58 29.06 -10.67
N TYR A 769 5.26 30.10 -9.90
CA TYR A 769 3.88 30.49 -9.68
C TYR A 769 3.20 30.99 -10.96
N CYS A 770 3.78 31.93 -11.68
CA CYS A 770 3.18 32.52 -12.87
C CYS A 770 3.02 31.50 -14.01
N LEU A 771 4.08 30.75 -14.33
CA LEU A 771 4.00 29.69 -15.34
C LEU A 771 3.15 28.52 -14.87
N GLY A 772 3.22 28.22 -13.58
CA GLY A 772 2.37 27.21 -12.93
C GLY A 772 0.89 27.52 -13.04
N CYS A 773 0.46 28.77 -12.87
CA CYS A 773 -0.94 29.14 -13.05
C CYS A 773 -1.45 28.89 -14.47
N ILE A 774 -0.65 29.22 -15.48
CA ILE A 774 -1.00 28.97 -16.88
C ILE A 774 -1.04 27.46 -17.17
N SER A 775 0.00 26.74 -16.76
CA SER A 775 0.11 25.29 -16.96
C SER A 775 -0.99 24.53 -16.24
N ASN A 776 -1.29 24.90 -14.99
CA ASN A 776 -2.32 24.25 -14.17
C ASN A 776 -3.72 24.48 -14.76
N THR A 777 -3.99 25.69 -15.27
CA THR A 777 -5.27 25.97 -15.96
C THR A 777 -5.41 25.08 -17.18
N ALA A 778 -4.34 24.92 -17.96
CA ALA A 778 -4.34 23.99 -19.08
C ALA A 778 -4.50 22.51 -18.64
N SER A 779 -3.92 22.13 -17.50
CA SER A 779 -4.05 20.77 -16.94
C SER A 779 -5.49 20.44 -16.53
N TYR A 780 -6.28 21.42 -16.09
CA TYR A 780 -7.70 21.22 -15.77
C TYR A 780 -8.57 20.90 -17.00
N LEU A 781 -8.11 21.18 -18.21
CA LEU A 781 -8.79 20.74 -19.43
C LEU A 781 -8.84 19.20 -19.54
N ARG A 782 -8.07 18.49 -18.76
CA ARG A 782 -8.15 17.04 -18.61
C ARG A 782 -9.52 16.57 -18.13
N LEU A 783 -10.20 17.36 -17.31
CA LEU A 783 -11.58 17.08 -16.89
C LEU A 783 -12.51 16.96 -18.11
N TRP A 784 -12.40 17.90 -19.05
CA TRP A 784 -13.13 17.85 -20.30
C TRP A 784 -12.74 16.64 -21.15
N ALA A 785 -11.45 16.45 -21.38
CA ALA A 785 -10.96 15.40 -22.27
C ALA A 785 -11.38 14.00 -21.81
N LEU A 786 -11.23 13.70 -20.52
CA LEU A 786 -11.61 12.40 -19.97
C LEU A 786 -13.13 12.21 -19.89
N SER A 787 -13.87 13.25 -19.55
CA SER A 787 -15.34 13.19 -19.57
C SER A 787 -15.89 12.92 -20.97
N LEU A 788 -15.26 13.52 -21.99
CA LEU A 788 -15.65 13.28 -23.37
C LEU A 788 -15.26 11.86 -23.81
N ALA A 789 -14.05 11.42 -23.48
CA ALA A 789 -13.59 10.07 -23.81
C ALA A 789 -14.50 9.00 -23.20
N HIS A 790 -14.89 9.16 -21.93
CA HIS A 790 -15.80 8.25 -21.25
C HIS A 790 -17.17 8.17 -21.97
N ALA A 791 -17.77 9.33 -22.29
CA ALA A 791 -19.04 9.39 -23.00
C ALA A 791 -18.96 8.75 -24.39
N GLN A 792 -17.85 8.97 -25.12
CA GLN A 792 -17.67 8.39 -26.46
C GLN A 792 -17.43 6.88 -26.42
N LEU A 793 -16.63 6.39 -25.47
CA LEU A 793 -16.43 4.94 -25.29
C LEU A 793 -17.73 4.23 -24.92
N SER A 794 -18.53 4.83 -24.06
CA SER A 794 -19.86 4.32 -23.71
C SER A 794 -20.78 4.26 -24.94
N GLU A 795 -20.79 5.29 -25.78
CA GLU A 795 -21.58 5.35 -27.02
C GLU A 795 -21.11 4.33 -28.06
N VAL A 796 -19.83 4.15 -28.22
CA VAL A 796 -19.23 3.14 -29.11
C VAL A 796 -19.63 1.73 -28.70
N LEU A 797 -19.50 1.41 -27.39
CA LEU A 797 -19.93 0.10 -26.88
C LEU A 797 -21.43 -0.15 -27.11
N TRP A 798 -22.25 0.87 -26.92
CA TRP A 798 -23.67 0.75 -27.17
C TRP A 798 -23.98 0.54 -28.65
N THR A 799 -23.42 1.37 -29.52
CA THR A 799 -23.78 1.39 -30.95
C THR A 799 -23.16 0.24 -31.74
N LEU A 800 -21.92 -0.10 -31.49
CA LEU A 800 -21.22 -1.16 -32.23
C LEU A 800 -21.56 -2.57 -31.73
N LEU A 801 -21.82 -2.72 -30.44
CA LEU A 801 -22.00 -4.04 -29.85
C LEU A 801 -23.48 -4.33 -29.56
N PHE A 802 -24.08 -3.61 -28.63
CA PHE A 802 -25.42 -3.93 -28.15
C PHE A 802 -26.53 -3.64 -29.16
N SER A 803 -26.43 -2.53 -29.88
CA SER A 803 -27.40 -2.14 -30.90
C SER A 803 -27.53 -3.14 -32.08
N GLN A 804 -26.48 -3.92 -32.38
CA GLN A 804 -26.53 -4.96 -33.42
C GLN A 804 -27.49 -6.09 -33.06
N GLY A 805 -27.64 -6.40 -31.77
CA GLY A 805 -28.60 -7.39 -31.29
C GLY A 805 -30.05 -7.07 -31.66
N PHE A 806 -30.43 -5.79 -31.68
CA PHE A 806 -31.79 -5.35 -32.02
C PHE A 806 -32.09 -5.40 -33.52
N LYS A 807 -31.08 -5.51 -34.38
CA LYS A 807 -31.26 -5.61 -35.85
C LYS A 807 -31.52 -7.05 -36.27
N MET A 808 -31.26 -8.04 -35.44
CA MET A 808 -31.51 -9.44 -35.72
C MET A 808 -32.97 -9.80 -35.50
N THR A 809 -33.59 -10.53 -36.40
CA THR A 809 -34.99 -10.95 -36.33
C THR A 809 -35.10 -12.44 -36.04
N GLY A 810 -36.24 -12.89 -35.45
CA GLY A 810 -36.53 -14.30 -35.16
C GLY A 810 -35.84 -14.87 -33.91
N TRP A 811 -35.82 -16.21 -33.81
CA TRP A 811 -35.21 -16.92 -32.67
C TRP A 811 -33.71 -16.69 -32.54
N ILE A 812 -33.02 -16.46 -33.65
CA ILE A 812 -31.59 -16.12 -33.69
C ILE A 812 -31.38 -14.75 -33.02
N GLY A 813 -32.29 -13.80 -33.22
CA GLY A 813 -32.27 -12.50 -32.58
C GLY A 813 -32.37 -12.59 -31.06
N LEU A 814 -33.20 -13.47 -30.51
CA LEU A 814 -33.36 -13.65 -29.06
C LEU A 814 -32.06 -14.15 -28.40
N ILE A 815 -31.43 -15.18 -28.98
CA ILE A 815 -30.17 -15.73 -28.52
C ILE A 815 -29.05 -14.69 -28.73
N GLY A 816 -29.06 -14.00 -29.88
CA GLY A 816 -28.11 -12.95 -30.20
C GLY A 816 -28.11 -11.79 -29.22
N ILE A 817 -29.29 -11.30 -28.83
CA ILE A 817 -29.41 -10.24 -27.81
C ILE A 817 -28.84 -10.69 -26.45
N PHE A 818 -29.13 -11.92 -26.02
CA PHE A 818 -28.60 -12.45 -24.74
C PHE A 818 -27.06 -12.54 -24.73
N VAL A 819 -26.46 -13.09 -25.80
CA VAL A 819 -25.03 -13.20 -25.93
C VAL A 819 -24.36 -11.82 -26.01
N LEU A 820 -24.89 -10.93 -26.87
CA LEU A 820 -24.34 -9.58 -27.02
C LEU A 820 -24.51 -8.74 -25.77
N PHE A 821 -25.59 -8.91 -25.01
CA PHE A 821 -25.77 -8.25 -23.71
C PHE A 821 -24.72 -8.74 -22.69
N THR A 822 -24.44 -10.05 -22.63
CA THR A 822 -23.43 -10.61 -21.74
C THR A 822 -22.05 -10.05 -22.06
N VAL A 823 -21.69 -9.99 -23.34
CA VAL A 823 -20.43 -9.40 -23.78
C VAL A 823 -20.39 -7.90 -23.49
N PHE A 824 -21.47 -7.18 -23.76
CA PHE A 824 -21.61 -5.75 -23.46
C PHE A 824 -21.42 -5.48 -21.96
N ALA A 825 -22.06 -6.26 -21.08
CA ALA A 825 -21.94 -6.10 -19.63
C ALA A 825 -20.53 -6.37 -19.15
N ALA A 826 -19.88 -7.44 -19.65
CA ALA A 826 -18.50 -7.76 -19.29
C ALA A 826 -17.51 -6.66 -19.75
N LEU A 827 -17.65 -6.16 -20.96
CA LEU A 827 -16.80 -5.07 -21.49
C LEU A 827 -17.07 -3.75 -20.78
N THR A 828 -18.30 -3.45 -20.41
CA THR A 828 -18.65 -2.25 -19.62
C THR A 828 -17.95 -2.29 -18.27
N ILE A 829 -17.99 -3.41 -17.57
CA ILE A 829 -17.28 -3.55 -16.28
C ILE A 829 -15.76 -3.46 -16.48
N ALA A 830 -15.19 -4.19 -17.42
CA ALA A 830 -13.75 -4.23 -17.63
C ALA A 830 -13.18 -2.90 -18.14
N ILE A 831 -13.76 -2.31 -19.14
CA ILE A 831 -13.23 -1.10 -19.79
C ILE A 831 -13.70 0.16 -19.08
N LEU A 832 -15.02 0.36 -18.96
CA LEU A 832 -15.55 1.62 -18.45
C LEU A 832 -15.45 1.75 -16.92
N LEU A 833 -15.77 0.71 -16.17
CA LEU A 833 -15.73 0.78 -14.72
C LEU A 833 -14.31 0.62 -14.16
N ILE A 834 -13.55 -0.38 -14.61
CA ILE A 834 -12.23 -0.66 -14.03
C ILE A 834 -11.17 0.22 -14.70
N MET A 835 -10.98 0.11 -16.01
CA MET A 835 -9.87 0.79 -16.69
C MET A 835 -10.07 2.30 -16.74
N GLU A 836 -11.22 2.77 -17.18
CA GLU A 836 -11.54 4.20 -17.28
C GLU A 836 -11.74 4.82 -15.90
N GLY A 837 -12.37 4.10 -14.96
CA GLY A 837 -12.52 4.52 -13.58
C GLY A 837 -11.17 4.69 -12.87
N LEU A 838 -10.22 3.78 -13.08
CA LEU A 838 -8.86 3.91 -12.55
C LEU A 838 -8.13 5.09 -13.19
N SER A 839 -8.27 5.30 -14.49
CA SER A 839 -7.71 6.46 -15.20
C SER A 839 -8.24 7.76 -14.64
N ALA A 840 -9.54 7.89 -14.47
CA ALA A 840 -10.17 9.06 -13.87
C ALA A 840 -9.72 9.30 -12.43
N PHE A 841 -9.56 8.24 -11.64
CA PHE A 841 -9.03 8.30 -10.28
C PHE A 841 -7.61 8.87 -10.24
N LEU A 842 -6.71 8.34 -11.05
CA LEU A 842 -5.32 8.79 -11.11
C LEU A 842 -5.20 10.25 -11.57
N HIS A 843 -6.04 10.66 -12.50
CA HIS A 843 -6.06 12.04 -12.97
C HIS A 843 -6.66 13.01 -11.95
N ALA A 844 -7.70 12.61 -11.22
CA ALA A 844 -8.21 13.39 -10.10
C ALA A 844 -7.17 13.54 -9.00
N LEU A 845 -6.44 12.47 -8.70
CA LEU A 845 -5.35 12.48 -7.75
C LEU A 845 -4.24 13.46 -8.14
N ARG A 846 -3.81 13.43 -9.41
CA ARG A 846 -2.82 14.37 -9.93
C ARG A 846 -3.28 15.83 -9.83
N LEU A 847 -4.54 16.11 -10.20
CA LEU A 847 -5.10 17.45 -10.09
C LEU A 847 -5.11 17.96 -8.64
N HIS A 848 -5.36 17.09 -7.66
CA HIS A 848 -5.27 17.47 -6.26
C HIS A 848 -3.84 17.70 -5.81
N TRP A 849 -2.91 16.86 -6.18
CA TRP A 849 -1.53 16.96 -5.70
C TRP A 849 -0.79 18.14 -6.31
N VAL A 850 -0.80 18.26 -7.63
CA VAL A 850 0.02 19.23 -8.36
C VAL A 850 -0.64 20.61 -8.41
N GLU A 851 -1.93 20.67 -8.72
CA GLU A 851 -2.61 21.93 -8.99
C GLU A 851 -3.23 22.56 -7.76
N PHE A 852 -3.59 21.78 -6.76
CA PHE A 852 -4.26 22.28 -5.55
C PHE A 852 -3.35 22.30 -4.32
N GLN A 853 -2.84 21.15 -3.92
CA GLN A 853 -2.05 21.04 -2.68
C GLN A 853 -0.72 21.79 -2.77
N ASN A 854 -0.07 21.83 -3.91
CA ASN A 854 1.18 22.57 -4.11
C ASN A 854 1.05 24.08 -3.80
N LYS A 855 -0.16 24.63 -3.80
CA LYS A 855 -0.39 26.06 -3.51
C LYS A 855 -0.26 26.41 -2.04
N PHE A 856 -0.51 25.49 -1.13
CA PHE A 856 -0.57 25.78 0.31
C PHE A 856 0.03 24.69 1.22
N TYR A 857 0.45 23.57 0.66
CA TYR A 857 0.90 22.41 1.42
C TYR A 857 2.33 22.04 1.03
N SER A 858 3.28 22.15 1.98
CA SER A 858 4.70 21.93 1.70
C SER A 858 5.08 20.44 1.68
N GLY A 859 4.42 19.61 2.51
CA GLY A 859 4.66 18.18 2.55
C GLY A 859 6.03 17.74 3.07
N SER A 860 6.75 18.62 3.79
CA SER A 860 8.10 18.37 4.30
C SER A 860 8.17 18.02 5.79
N GLY A 861 7.04 17.77 6.43
CA GLY A 861 6.95 17.45 7.86
C GLY A 861 7.31 16.01 8.18
N CYS A 862 7.48 15.73 9.47
CA CYS A 862 7.72 14.39 9.99
C CYS A 862 6.40 13.75 10.43
N SER A 863 6.16 12.49 10.03
CA SER A 863 4.99 11.74 10.45
C SER A 863 5.10 11.30 11.91
N PHE A 864 4.01 11.39 12.65
CA PHE A 864 3.90 10.81 13.98
C PHE A 864 3.76 9.29 13.87
N ALA A 865 4.73 8.57 14.44
CA ALA A 865 4.78 7.11 14.49
C ALA A 865 4.65 6.63 15.94
N PRO A 866 3.43 6.44 16.47
CA PRO A 866 3.23 6.03 17.85
C PRO A 866 3.71 4.58 18.05
N PHE A 867 4.30 4.32 19.22
CA PHE A 867 4.60 2.97 19.65
C PHE A 867 3.31 2.24 19.99
N SER A 868 2.88 1.32 19.13
CA SER A 868 1.65 0.55 19.29
C SER A 868 1.90 -0.92 18.96
N PHE A 869 1.54 -1.81 19.88
CA PHE A 869 1.64 -3.25 19.63
C PHE A 869 0.74 -3.71 18.49
N LYS A 870 -0.43 -3.10 18.34
CA LYS A 870 -1.35 -3.43 17.25
C LYS A 870 -0.69 -3.25 15.89
N THR A 871 -0.05 -2.11 15.66
CA THR A 871 0.64 -1.80 14.40
C THR A 871 1.84 -2.73 14.15
N ILE A 872 2.58 -3.07 15.23
CA ILE A 872 3.75 -3.96 15.13
C ILE A 872 3.33 -5.39 14.78
N ILE A 873 2.24 -5.89 15.36
CA ILE A 873 1.73 -7.22 15.08
C ILE A 873 1.18 -7.30 13.67
N GLU A 874 0.38 -6.32 13.24
CA GLU A 874 -0.21 -6.24 11.90
C GLU A 874 0.87 -6.19 10.80
N ARG A 875 1.94 -5.40 10.97
CA ARG A 875 3.05 -5.30 10.01
C ARG A 875 3.81 -6.61 9.80
N ASN A 876 3.88 -7.48 10.79
CA ASN A 876 4.57 -8.77 10.70
C ASN A 876 3.65 -9.91 10.23
N GLU A 877 2.34 -9.67 10.15
CA GLU A 877 1.37 -10.62 9.57
C GLU A 877 1.15 -10.37 8.06
N GLU A 878 1.61 -9.20 7.53
CA GLU A 878 1.73 -8.90 6.10
C GLU A 878 3.02 -9.51 5.52
#